data_b58336247412dfd812e115f55c10d10f
#
_entry.id   b58336247412dfd812e115f55c10d10f
#
_cell.length_a   1.000
_cell.length_b   1.000
_cell.length_c   1.000
_cell.angle_alpha   90.00
_cell.angle_beta   90.00
_cell.angle_gamma   90.00
#
_symmetry.space_group_name_H-M   'P 1'
#
loop_
_entity.id
_entity.type
_entity.pdbx_description
1 polymer ?
#
loop_
_entity_poly.entity_id
_entity_poly.type
_entity_poly.pdbx_seq_one_letter_code
_entity_poly.pdbx_strand_id
1 'polypeptide(L)'
;MNRRSFLQRASVTAVGFGVLRNVQACAPAPVLAPVTPLPATFTALRDRFFIFHLQRNPVTSTYLGGDGYSPELADSNMRLRDYRPQSLQDEIRFYRDVKAVLVRMAPAAVAPAQPATVAPSQPAAAAPTVLAPLTPVEQIDYRLMNAQVDFLIHQLGDLRYYQRALDTYVQEPFRGIDWQIQQMPDLGNGLLGNESDWQAVLIRAQAIPVYLEVAKANLLAGKTAGNIPDKRMVQRDGITGSKANADYFRNTLPKTAQPFLGTRPFAQPMLAQLTAAGITAGAAWDAFADFLSQTYDVNEAVDRFASGEAEYEWRVHNALFDPRGAAELYEYGAAQVALYTAKMVEVAREFSAEAKMGLSFNTDAEKNIGIRRVMDFLSKDSPKDDNQLFKWYRDAGERAVAYGRQFNLFDIPAEYRLEVVPTPPVLRSAIDAAYYPAPPFKKAGAGRFYLTPTGNDPAALKLNNFASVADTAVHEGFPGHDWHYRYMNQHADQISNIRWLTPGAVEDSSAMWTDSMPTEGWGLYSEELMAEPRPNHKYGFYSPGEYLYELQGQLLRAVRIRVDVGLHTQRMTFDQAIDYFTEHVSFYPNARLNAAGDPTARAIADSAYRAIYRYSKWPTQAITYNLGKNAIIELREACRAATGAGFSAKTFHERFMGMGPVPVAHFRDTFLAACTPA
;
A
#
# COMPACT_ATOMS: atom_id res chain seq x y z
N MET A 1 29.28 -27.09 -44.41
CA MET A 1 28.42 -27.46 -43.22
C MET A 1 27.89 -28.86 -43.43
N ASN A 2 28.23 -29.78 -42.55
CA ASN A 2 28.05 -31.20 -42.73
C ASN A 2 26.63 -31.63 -42.27
N ARG A 3 25.98 -32.55 -42.99
CA ARG A 3 24.61 -33.05 -42.72
C ARG A 3 24.38 -33.53 -41.27
N ARG A 4 25.43 -33.89 -40.54
CA ARG A 4 25.36 -34.28 -39.12
C ARG A 4 25.05 -33.13 -38.17
N SER A 5 25.47 -31.89 -38.46
CA SER A 5 25.18 -30.71 -37.62
C SER A 5 23.76 -30.15 -37.82
N PHE A 6 23.12 -30.48 -38.94
CA PHE A 6 21.72 -30.09 -39.17
C PHE A 6 20.75 -31.01 -38.41
N LEU A 7 21.04 -32.31 -38.33
CA LEU A 7 20.19 -33.27 -37.62
C LEU A 7 20.32 -33.17 -36.08
N GLN A 8 21.47 -32.73 -35.58
CA GLN A 8 21.61 -32.44 -34.12
C GLN A 8 20.86 -31.16 -33.67
N ARG A 9 20.69 -30.19 -34.55
CA ARG A 9 19.88 -28.99 -34.24
C ARG A 9 18.37 -29.24 -34.39
N ALA A 10 17.97 -30.17 -35.27
CA ALA A 10 16.58 -30.56 -35.45
C ALA A 10 16.03 -31.40 -34.27
N SER A 11 16.90 -32.19 -33.60
CA SER A 11 16.49 -33.01 -32.43
C SER A 11 16.27 -32.19 -31.14
N VAL A 12 16.97 -31.06 -30.99
CA VAL A 12 16.75 -30.16 -29.82
C VAL A 12 15.44 -29.39 -29.95
N THR A 13 15.01 -29.08 -31.16
CA THR A 13 13.72 -28.38 -31.39
C THR A 13 12.52 -29.32 -31.21
N ALA A 14 12.70 -30.64 -31.46
CA ALA A 14 11.61 -31.62 -31.28
C ALA A 14 11.33 -32.00 -29.80
N VAL A 15 12.35 -31.87 -28.92
CA VAL A 15 12.14 -32.10 -27.46
C VAL A 15 11.39 -30.94 -26.82
N GLY A 16 11.56 -29.71 -27.31
CA GLY A 16 10.78 -28.55 -26.84
C GLY A 16 9.28 -28.63 -27.17
N PHE A 17 8.90 -29.26 -28.26
CA PHE A 17 7.50 -29.43 -28.67
C PHE A 17 6.80 -30.61 -27.97
N GLY A 18 7.57 -31.58 -27.48
CA GLY A 18 7.02 -32.73 -26.74
C GLY A 18 6.56 -32.40 -25.32
N VAL A 19 7.18 -31.41 -24.66
CA VAL A 19 6.80 -30.96 -23.30
C VAL A 19 5.55 -30.11 -23.34
N LEU A 20 5.28 -29.40 -24.43
CA LEU A 20 4.03 -28.59 -24.58
C LEU A 20 2.78 -29.44 -24.81
N ARG A 21 2.90 -30.74 -25.12
CA ARG A 21 1.71 -31.61 -25.31
C ARG A 21 1.17 -32.20 -24.01
N ASN A 22 1.92 -32.15 -22.91
CA ASN A 22 1.47 -32.67 -21.60
C ASN A 22 1.02 -31.57 -20.62
N VAL A 23 0.99 -30.29 -21.03
CA VAL A 23 0.38 -29.18 -20.25
C VAL A 23 -1.12 -29.02 -20.63
N GLN A 24 -1.79 -30.12 -20.86
CA GLN A 24 -3.20 -30.14 -21.26
C GLN A 24 -4.11 -30.41 -20.07
N ALA A 25 -3.89 -29.75 -18.93
CA ALA A 25 -4.84 -29.79 -17.80
C ALA A 25 -4.86 -28.51 -16.95
N CYS A 26 -4.53 -27.33 -17.55
CA CYS A 26 -5.06 -26.10 -16.97
C CYS A 26 -6.42 -25.89 -17.62
N ALA A 27 -7.50 -26.03 -16.83
CA ALA A 27 -8.83 -25.65 -17.29
C ALA A 27 -8.73 -24.24 -17.91
N PRO A 28 -9.35 -23.98 -19.09
CA PRO A 28 -9.41 -22.63 -19.63
C PRO A 28 -9.98 -21.74 -18.54
N ALA A 29 -9.34 -20.59 -18.31
CA ALA A 29 -9.90 -19.59 -17.40
C ALA A 29 -11.40 -19.44 -17.78
N PRO A 30 -12.32 -19.44 -16.80
CA PRO A 30 -13.73 -19.41 -17.11
C PRO A 30 -14.00 -18.23 -18.04
N VAL A 31 -14.58 -18.52 -19.21
CA VAL A 31 -15.08 -17.48 -20.10
C VAL A 31 -16.13 -16.75 -19.27
N LEU A 32 -15.82 -15.54 -18.82
CA LEU A 32 -16.80 -14.73 -18.10
C LEU A 32 -18.03 -14.61 -18.98
N ALA A 33 -19.19 -14.92 -18.40
CA ALA A 33 -20.47 -14.91 -19.08
C ALA A 33 -20.67 -13.61 -19.88
N PRO A 34 -21.42 -13.63 -20.99
CA PRO A 34 -21.72 -12.43 -21.78
C PRO A 34 -22.23 -11.33 -20.86
N VAL A 35 -21.78 -10.11 -21.10
CA VAL A 35 -22.05 -8.93 -20.25
C VAL A 35 -23.55 -8.81 -20.05
N THR A 36 -24.03 -9.25 -18.90
CA THR A 36 -25.41 -9.03 -18.47
C THR A 36 -25.67 -7.53 -18.48
N PRO A 37 -26.84 -7.02 -18.92
CA PRO A 37 -27.10 -5.59 -18.84
C PRO A 37 -26.78 -5.04 -17.46
N LEU A 38 -26.08 -3.89 -17.41
CA LEU A 38 -25.72 -3.28 -16.15
C LEU A 38 -26.98 -2.89 -15.37
N PRO A 39 -26.97 -3.04 -14.02
CA PRO A 39 -28.12 -2.70 -13.19
C PRO A 39 -28.54 -1.24 -13.32
N ALA A 40 -29.84 -1.00 -13.19
CA ALA A 40 -30.43 0.33 -13.26
C ALA A 40 -30.39 1.12 -11.95
N THR A 41 -30.19 0.45 -10.79
CA THR A 41 -30.06 1.11 -9.48
C THR A 41 -28.59 1.28 -9.11
N PHE A 42 -28.28 2.36 -8.39
CA PHE A 42 -26.90 2.63 -7.99
C PHE A 42 -26.32 1.53 -7.09
N THR A 43 -27.06 1.08 -6.07
CA THR A 43 -26.61 0.02 -5.16
C THR A 43 -26.28 -1.27 -5.92
N ALA A 44 -27.14 -1.72 -6.83
CA ALA A 44 -26.86 -2.93 -7.61
C ALA A 44 -25.70 -2.74 -8.60
N LEU A 45 -25.54 -1.54 -9.18
CA LEU A 45 -24.39 -1.22 -10.03
C LEU A 45 -23.09 -1.24 -9.24
N ARG A 46 -23.09 -0.65 -8.03
CA ARG A 46 -21.94 -0.65 -7.10
C ARG A 46 -21.52 -2.09 -6.76
N ASP A 47 -22.48 -2.93 -6.38
CA ASP A 47 -22.21 -4.31 -6.01
C ASP A 47 -21.70 -5.13 -7.20
N ARG A 48 -22.27 -4.91 -8.40
CA ARG A 48 -21.78 -5.54 -9.64
C ARG A 48 -20.36 -5.10 -9.99
N PHE A 49 -20.04 -3.80 -9.87
CA PHE A 49 -18.69 -3.28 -10.07
C PHE A 49 -17.70 -3.91 -9.10
N PHE A 50 -18.04 -3.97 -7.81
CA PHE A 50 -17.18 -4.53 -6.77
C PHE A 50 -16.85 -6.01 -7.06
N ILE A 51 -17.86 -6.84 -7.31
CA ILE A 51 -17.66 -8.27 -7.62
C ILE A 51 -16.83 -8.44 -8.88
N PHE A 52 -17.16 -7.71 -9.96
CA PHE A 52 -16.39 -7.79 -11.21
C PHE A 52 -14.93 -7.39 -11.00
N HIS A 53 -14.67 -6.30 -10.28
CA HIS A 53 -13.31 -5.85 -9.97
C HIS A 53 -12.53 -6.93 -9.22
N LEU A 54 -13.11 -7.54 -8.21
CA LEU A 54 -12.44 -8.62 -7.44
C LEU A 54 -12.28 -9.91 -8.26
N GLN A 55 -13.20 -10.24 -9.15
CA GLN A 55 -13.02 -11.35 -10.10
C GLN A 55 -11.82 -11.13 -11.04
N ARG A 56 -11.58 -9.86 -11.46
CA ARG A 56 -10.42 -9.48 -12.30
C ARG A 56 -9.13 -9.36 -11.51
N ASN A 57 -9.21 -9.07 -10.22
CA ASN A 57 -8.08 -8.88 -9.32
C ASN A 57 -8.10 -9.93 -8.18
N PRO A 58 -7.83 -11.21 -8.47
CA PRO A 58 -7.99 -12.29 -7.50
C PRO A 58 -7.07 -12.18 -6.28
N VAL A 59 -5.89 -11.56 -6.40
CA VAL A 59 -5.00 -11.32 -5.26
C VAL A 59 -5.59 -10.25 -4.34
N THR A 60 -6.19 -9.18 -4.88
CA THR A 60 -6.95 -8.21 -4.09
C THR A 60 -8.17 -8.85 -3.43
N SER A 61 -8.87 -9.73 -4.15
CA SER A 61 -9.96 -10.52 -3.58
C SER A 61 -9.51 -11.37 -2.40
N THR A 62 -8.37 -12.08 -2.52
CA THR A 62 -7.77 -12.84 -1.42
C THR A 62 -7.47 -11.94 -0.22
N TYR A 63 -6.81 -10.78 -0.46
CA TYR A 63 -6.46 -9.81 0.58
C TYR A 63 -7.68 -9.34 1.39
N LEU A 64 -8.79 -9.04 0.70
CA LEU A 64 -10.04 -8.57 1.33
C LEU A 64 -10.89 -9.71 1.92
N GLY A 65 -10.56 -10.97 1.68
CA GLY A 65 -11.38 -12.12 2.09
C GLY A 65 -12.62 -12.31 1.20
N GLY A 66 -12.49 -12.02 -0.10
CA GLY A 66 -13.59 -12.06 -1.05
C GLY A 66 -14.30 -13.42 -1.17
N ASP A 67 -13.59 -14.52 -0.92
CA ASP A 67 -14.17 -15.87 -0.84
C ASP A 67 -15.22 -16.02 0.29
N GLY A 68 -15.16 -15.15 1.30
CA GLY A 68 -16.19 -15.04 2.35
C GLY A 68 -17.30 -14.03 2.04
N TYR A 69 -17.11 -13.19 1.02
CA TYR A 69 -18.07 -12.15 0.65
C TYR A 69 -19.15 -12.65 -0.31
N SER A 70 -18.77 -13.34 -1.37
CA SER A 70 -19.69 -13.82 -2.40
C SER A 70 -19.27 -15.17 -2.98
N PRO A 71 -20.21 -16.08 -3.27
CA PRO A 71 -19.94 -17.31 -4.01
C PRO A 71 -19.26 -17.09 -5.37
N GLU A 72 -19.48 -15.93 -6.01
CA GLU A 72 -18.85 -15.54 -7.28
C GLU A 72 -17.34 -15.31 -7.15
N LEU A 73 -16.82 -15.18 -5.92
CA LEU A 73 -15.41 -14.96 -5.59
C LEU A 73 -14.76 -16.19 -4.95
N ALA A 74 -15.48 -17.31 -4.81
CA ALA A 74 -15.00 -18.51 -4.10
C ALA A 74 -13.72 -19.10 -4.69
N ASP A 75 -13.46 -18.92 -5.98
CA ASP A 75 -12.27 -19.42 -6.66
C ASP A 75 -11.09 -18.42 -6.68
N SER A 76 -11.24 -17.23 -6.06
CA SER A 76 -10.20 -16.19 -6.05
C SER A 76 -8.87 -16.71 -5.55
N ASN A 77 -8.86 -17.55 -4.51
CA ASN A 77 -7.66 -18.12 -3.92
C ASN A 77 -6.92 -19.12 -4.81
N MET A 78 -7.53 -19.55 -5.92
CA MET A 78 -6.93 -20.48 -6.90
C MET A 78 -6.34 -19.75 -8.12
N ARG A 79 -6.59 -18.44 -8.28
CA ARG A 79 -6.27 -17.70 -9.50
C ARG A 79 -5.21 -16.64 -9.31
N LEU A 80 -4.47 -16.40 -10.41
CA LEU A 80 -3.70 -15.18 -10.65
C LEU A 80 -4.46 -14.29 -11.65
N ARG A 81 -4.14 -13.00 -11.67
CA ARG A 81 -4.75 -12.05 -12.59
C ARG A 81 -4.48 -12.44 -14.04
N ASP A 82 -5.50 -12.32 -14.87
CA ASP A 82 -5.40 -12.58 -16.30
C ASP A 82 -5.04 -11.30 -17.07
N TYR A 83 -3.78 -11.16 -17.43
CA TYR A 83 -3.24 -10.04 -18.20
C TYR A 83 -3.24 -10.27 -19.72
N ARG A 84 -3.94 -11.28 -20.23
CA ARG A 84 -4.06 -11.48 -21.68
C ARG A 84 -4.80 -10.31 -22.35
N PRO A 85 -4.44 -9.93 -23.59
CA PRO A 85 -5.00 -8.73 -24.24
C PRO A 85 -6.53 -8.71 -24.26
N GLN A 86 -7.18 -9.84 -24.56
CA GLN A 86 -8.64 -9.92 -24.59
C GLN A 86 -9.25 -9.66 -23.20
N SER A 87 -8.67 -10.25 -22.15
CA SER A 87 -9.13 -10.05 -20.77
C SER A 87 -9.05 -8.58 -20.34
N LEU A 88 -7.95 -7.90 -20.69
CA LEU A 88 -7.77 -6.49 -20.42
C LEU A 88 -8.75 -5.61 -21.21
N GLN A 89 -9.01 -5.93 -22.49
CA GLN A 89 -9.99 -5.20 -23.30
C GLN A 89 -11.42 -5.34 -22.75
N ASP A 90 -11.79 -6.53 -22.31
CA ASP A 90 -13.10 -6.79 -21.71
C ASP A 90 -13.26 -6.04 -20.38
N GLU A 91 -12.19 -5.97 -19.59
CA GLU A 91 -12.14 -5.22 -18.33
C GLU A 91 -12.31 -3.71 -18.58
N ILE A 92 -11.55 -3.13 -19.50
CA ILE A 92 -11.66 -1.71 -19.87
C ILE A 92 -13.05 -1.39 -20.39
N ARG A 93 -13.63 -2.27 -21.22
CA ARG A 93 -15.01 -2.09 -21.75
C ARG A 93 -16.01 -2.05 -20.60
N PHE A 94 -15.92 -2.99 -19.67
CA PHE A 94 -16.82 -3.01 -18.52
C PHE A 94 -16.73 -1.71 -17.71
N TYR A 95 -15.54 -1.21 -17.41
CA TYR A 95 -15.41 0.05 -16.66
C TYR A 95 -15.96 1.25 -17.43
N ARG A 96 -15.78 1.31 -18.76
CA ARG A 96 -16.40 2.35 -19.61
C ARG A 96 -17.92 2.27 -19.61
N ASP A 97 -18.48 1.08 -19.65
CA ASP A 97 -19.93 0.88 -19.58
C ASP A 97 -20.48 1.30 -18.22
N VAL A 98 -19.78 0.95 -17.12
CA VAL A 98 -20.11 1.44 -15.76
C VAL A 98 -20.05 2.96 -15.70
N LYS A 99 -19.00 3.59 -16.25
CA LYS A 99 -18.88 5.07 -16.30
C LYS A 99 -20.05 5.70 -17.04
N ALA A 100 -20.46 5.14 -18.17
CA ALA A 100 -21.61 5.64 -18.93
C ALA A 100 -22.92 5.57 -18.14
N VAL A 101 -23.08 4.56 -17.27
CA VAL A 101 -24.23 4.48 -16.36
C VAL A 101 -24.11 5.52 -15.23
N LEU A 102 -22.94 5.65 -14.60
CA LEU A 102 -22.69 6.65 -13.55
C LEU A 102 -22.97 8.07 -14.01
N VAL A 103 -22.58 8.43 -15.23
CA VAL A 103 -22.85 9.77 -15.79
C VAL A 103 -24.36 10.04 -15.83
N ARG A 104 -25.19 9.04 -16.14
CA ARG A 104 -26.67 9.19 -16.13
C ARG A 104 -27.26 9.28 -14.72
N MET A 105 -26.55 8.75 -13.72
CA MET A 105 -26.96 8.77 -12.31
C MET A 105 -26.42 10.00 -11.55
N ALA A 106 -25.66 10.87 -12.22
CA ALA A 106 -25.01 12.01 -11.56
C ALA A 106 -26.03 12.87 -10.81
N PRO A 107 -25.80 13.19 -9.52
CA PRO A 107 -26.62 14.14 -8.80
C PRO A 107 -26.62 15.50 -9.50
N ALA A 108 -27.77 16.19 -9.52
CA ALA A 108 -27.94 17.46 -10.25
C ALA A 108 -26.91 18.56 -9.92
N ALA A 109 -26.28 18.50 -8.72
CA ALA A 109 -25.24 19.42 -8.29
C ALA A 109 -23.81 19.08 -8.82
N VAL A 110 -23.63 17.92 -9.45
CA VAL A 110 -22.34 17.40 -9.91
C VAL A 110 -22.24 17.39 -11.45
N ALA A 111 -23.34 17.66 -12.15
CA ALA A 111 -23.33 17.70 -13.61
C ALA A 111 -22.47 18.87 -14.10
N PRO A 112 -21.39 18.64 -14.86
CA PRO A 112 -20.62 19.72 -15.47
C PRO A 112 -21.53 20.49 -16.43
N ALA A 113 -21.46 21.81 -16.41
CA ALA A 113 -22.14 22.65 -17.38
C ALA A 113 -21.66 22.26 -18.79
N GLN A 114 -22.49 21.53 -19.54
CA GLN A 114 -22.18 21.25 -20.93
C GLN A 114 -22.32 22.54 -21.76
N PRO A 115 -21.37 22.88 -22.62
CA PRO A 115 -21.58 23.93 -23.61
C PRO A 115 -22.73 23.49 -24.55
N ALA A 116 -23.69 24.37 -24.73
CA ALA A 116 -24.83 24.14 -25.59
C ALA A 116 -24.38 23.92 -27.04
N THR A 117 -24.28 22.66 -27.46
CA THR A 117 -24.18 22.31 -28.89
C THR A 117 -25.56 21.92 -29.39
N VAL A 118 -25.99 22.65 -30.40
CA VAL A 118 -27.23 22.41 -31.14
C VAL A 118 -27.20 20.99 -31.70
N ALA A 119 -28.11 20.12 -31.23
CA ALA A 119 -28.23 18.75 -31.69
C ALA A 119 -29.12 18.69 -32.97
N PRO A 120 -28.76 17.84 -33.96
CA PRO A 120 -29.69 17.48 -35.02
C PRO A 120 -30.75 16.54 -34.47
N SER A 121 -31.98 16.76 -34.87
CA SER A 121 -33.17 15.99 -34.50
C SER A 121 -33.07 14.50 -34.92
N GLN A 122 -32.99 13.62 -33.91
CA GLN A 122 -33.21 12.19 -34.08
C GLN A 122 -34.54 11.74 -33.43
N PRO A 123 -35.17 10.66 -33.92
CA PRO A 123 -36.52 10.25 -33.49
C PRO A 123 -36.52 9.76 -32.04
N ALA A 124 -37.66 10.00 -31.38
CA ALA A 124 -37.89 9.75 -29.96
C ALA A 124 -37.46 8.36 -29.48
N ALA A 125 -36.35 8.31 -28.76
CA ALA A 125 -36.02 7.18 -27.91
C ALA A 125 -36.94 7.19 -26.67
N ALA A 126 -37.27 6.00 -26.14
CA ALA A 126 -38.10 5.81 -24.97
C ALA A 126 -37.72 6.79 -23.83
N ALA A 127 -38.73 7.36 -23.15
CA ALA A 127 -38.54 8.33 -22.08
C ALA A 127 -37.48 7.80 -21.07
N PRO A 128 -36.51 8.63 -20.68
CA PRO A 128 -35.50 8.21 -19.70
C PRO A 128 -36.20 7.84 -18.39
N THR A 129 -36.00 6.62 -17.93
CA THR A 129 -36.43 6.21 -16.59
C THR A 129 -35.81 7.19 -15.59
N VAL A 130 -36.62 8.01 -14.93
CA VAL A 130 -36.16 8.94 -13.88
C VAL A 130 -35.62 8.08 -12.76
N LEU A 131 -34.29 8.07 -12.60
CA LEU A 131 -33.64 7.35 -11.52
C LEU A 131 -33.96 8.03 -10.20
N ALA A 132 -34.19 7.23 -9.13
CA ALA A 132 -34.43 7.77 -7.81
C ALA A 132 -33.21 8.61 -7.35
N PRO A 133 -33.41 9.75 -6.67
CA PRO A 133 -32.33 10.55 -6.13
C PRO A 133 -31.48 9.71 -5.16
N LEU A 134 -30.16 9.84 -5.27
CA LEU A 134 -29.22 9.17 -4.35
C LEU A 134 -29.35 9.76 -2.93
N THR A 135 -29.37 8.89 -1.94
CA THR A 135 -29.27 9.28 -0.53
C THR A 135 -27.91 9.94 -0.24
N PRO A 136 -27.74 10.72 0.84
CA PRO A 136 -26.46 11.32 1.18
C PRO A 136 -25.31 10.32 1.26
N VAL A 137 -25.56 9.10 1.77
CA VAL A 137 -24.58 8.03 1.85
C VAL A 137 -24.23 7.48 0.45
N GLU A 138 -25.24 7.28 -0.39
CA GLU A 138 -25.02 6.84 -1.77
C GLU A 138 -24.30 7.90 -2.61
N GLN A 139 -24.45 9.19 -2.30
CA GLN A 139 -23.68 10.24 -2.98
C GLN A 139 -22.18 10.16 -2.67
N ILE A 140 -21.81 9.78 -1.45
CA ILE A 140 -20.41 9.52 -1.09
C ILE A 140 -19.88 8.33 -1.91
N ASP A 141 -20.61 7.22 -1.91
CA ASP A 141 -20.25 6.02 -2.66
C ASP A 141 -20.19 6.28 -4.17
N TYR A 142 -21.11 7.12 -4.70
CA TYR A 142 -21.10 7.53 -6.10
C TYR A 142 -19.81 8.28 -6.46
N ARG A 143 -19.40 9.26 -5.65
CA ARG A 143 -18.16 10.03 -5.88
C ARG A 143 -16.95 9.11 -5.84
N LEU A 144 -16.88 8.23 -4.85
CA LEU A 144 -15.79 7.26 -4.71
C LEU A 144 -15.74 6.29 -5.88
N MET A 145 -16.86 5.66 -6.23
CA MET A 145 -16.95 4.71 -7.35
C MET A 145 -16.59 5.38 -8.69
N ASN A 146 -17.05 6.61 -8.88
CA ASN A 146 -16.71 7.37 -10.09
C ASN A 146 -15.21 7.60 -10.21
N ALA A 147 -14.55 7.98 -9.12
CA ALA A 147 -13.09 8.14 -9.05
C ALA A 147 -12.34 6.82 -9.30
N GLN A 148 -12.80 5.73 -8.68
CA GLN A 148 -12.21 4.40 -8.89
C GLN A 148 -12.31 3.96 -10.35
N VAL A 149 -13.47 4.16 -10.97
CA VAL A 149 -13.68 3.80 -12.38
C VAL A 149 -12.82 4.65 -13.31
N ASP A 150 -12.70 5.96 -13.07
CA ASP A 150 -11.86 6.85 -13.86
C ASP A 150 -10.38 6.46 -13.76
N PHE A 151 -9.90 6.15 -12.54
CA PHE A 151 -8.55 5.68 -12.33
C PHE A 151 -8.27 4.37 -13.08
N LEU A 152 -9.18 3.39 -12.99
CA LEU A 152 -9.01 2.09 -13.65
C LEU A 152 -9.00 2.21 -15.18
N ILE A 153 -9.86 3.05 -15.74
CA ILE A 153 -9.87 3.34 -17.19
C ILE A 153 -8.55 3.99 -17.61
N HIS A 154 -8.08 4.99 -16.85
CA HIS A 154 -6.84 5.68 -17.12
C HIS A 154 -5.62 4.74 -17.04
N GLN A 155 -5.52 3.98 -15.96
CA GLN A 155 -4.40 3.07 -15.74
C GLN A 155 -4.31 1.95 -16.78
N LEU A 156 -5.45 1.34 -17.14
CA LEU A 156 -5.50 0.23 -18.09
C LEU A 156 -5.50 0.69 -19.55
N GLY A 157 -6.26 1.74 -19.85
CA GLY A 157 -6.52 2.21 -21.22
C GLY A 157 -5.47 3.18 -21.72
N ASP A 158 -5.17 4.22 -20.93
CA ASP A 158 -4.29 5.31 -21.33
C ASP A 158 -2.82 4.98 -21.04
N LEU A 159 -2.50 4.69 -19.78
CA LEU A 159 -1.15 4.38 -19.35
C LEU A 159 -0.69 2.98 -19.75
N ARG A 160 -1.62 2.03 -19.89
CA ARG A 160 -1.31 0.62 -20.17
C ARG A 160 -0.22 0.11 -19.23
N TYR A 161 -0.39 0.34 -17.93
CA TYR A 161 0.61 0.07 -16.91
C TYR A 161 1.20 -1.35 -17.02
N TYR A 162 0.37 -2.32 -17.39
CA TYR A 162 0.75 -3.73 -17.56
C TYR A 162 1.87 -3.95 -18.62
N GLN A 163 2.17 -2.94 -19.44
CA GLN A 163 3.27 -3.01 -20.39
C GLN A 163 4.63 -2.69 -19.76
N ARG A 164 4.66 -2.12 -18.56
CA ARG A 164 5.90 -1.72 -17.86
C ARG A 164 5.92 -2.05 -16.36
N ALA A 165 4.82 -2.46 -15.76
CA ALA A 165 4.68 -2.71 -14.32
C ALA A 165 5.33 -4.05 -13.93
N LEU A 166 6.63 -4.13 -14.14
CA LEU A 166 7.45 -5.30 -13.88
C LEU A 166 7.42 -5.73 -12.42
N ASP A 167 7.43 -4.77 -11.51
CA ASP A 167 7.29 -4.98 -10.07
C ASP A 167 5.98 -5.69 -9.72
N THR A 168 4.87 -5.32 -10.36
CA THR A 168 3.56 -5.98 -10.17
C THR A 168 3.61 -7.44 -10.59
N TYR A 169 4.17 -7.73 -11.78
CA TYR A 169 4.28 -9.11 -12.25
C TYR A 169 5.10 -10.00 -11.31
N VAL A 170 6.14 -9.43 -10.69
CA VAL A 170 7.01 -10.19 -9.79
C VAL A 170 6.38 -10.36 -8.40
N GLN A 171 5.68 -9.35 -7.89
CA GLN A 171 5.14 -9.41 -6.53
C GLN A 171 3.79 -10.13 -6.43
N GLU A 172 2.92 -9.98 -7.42
CA GLU A 172 1.53 -10.45 -7.35
C GLU A 172 1.40 -11.96 -7.06
N PRO A 173 2.14 -12.88 -7.72
CA PRO A 173 2.04 -14.30 -7.42
C PRO A 173 2.49 -14.66 -6.00
N PHE A 174 3.56 -14.03 -5.52
CA PHE A 174 4.04 -14.21 -4.16
C PHE A 174 3.02 -13.71 -3.14
N ARG A 175 2.54 -12.46 -3.29
CA ARG A 175 1.57 -11.86 -2.37
C ARG A 175 0.25 -12.61 -2.34
N GLY A 176 -0.19 -13.15 -3.48
CA GLY A 176 -1.40 -13.98 -3.51
C GLY A 176 -1.33 -15.20 -2.61
N ILE A 177 -0.18 -15.88 -2.59
CA ILE A 177 0.05 -17.04 -1.72
C ILE A 177 0.27 -16.63 -0.27
N ASP A 178 1.04 -15.57 -0.06
CA ASP A 178 1.33 -15.00 1.25
C ASP A 178 0.04 -14.60 2.00
N TRP A 179 -0.81 -13.78 1.38
CA TRP A 179 -2.11 -13.41 1.96
C TRP A 179 -3.02 -14.61 2.21
N GLN A 180 -3.01 -15.59 1.32
CA GLN A 180 -3.81 -16.78 1.47
C GLN A 180 -3.39 -17.61 2.70
N ILE A 181 -2.08 -17.81 2.88
CA ILE A 181 -1.55 -18.56 4.03
C ILE A 181 -1.87 -17.83 5.35
N GLN A 182 -1.71 -16.50 5.38
CA GLN A 182 -2.01 -15.68 6.56
C GLN A 182 -3.49 -15.75 6.99
N GLN A 183 -4.39 -15.96 6.02
CA GLN A 183 -5.84 -16.03 6.27
C GLN A 183 -6.39 -17.42 6.44
N MET A 184 -5.53 -18.45 6.42
CA MET A 184 -5.96 -19.82 6.71
C MET A 184 -6.45 -19.96 8.15
N PRO A 185 -7.49 -20.78 8.41
CA PRO A 185 -7.92 -21.07 9.78
C PRO A 185 -6.79 -21.70 10.58
N ASP A 186 -6.58 -21.18 11.79
CA ASP A 186 -5.72 -21.81 12.81
C ASP A 186 -6.49 -22.99 13.43
N LEU A 187 -5.96 -24.20 13.23
CA LEU A 187 -6.57 -25.43 13.72
C LEU A 187 -5.98 -25.88 15.07
N GLY A 188 -5.12 -25.05 15.66
CA GLY A 188 -4.40 -25.38 16.88
C GLY A 188 -3.14 -26.25 16.65
N ASN A 189 -2.30 -26.38 17.68
CA ASN A 189 -1.05 -27.15 17.64
C ASN A 189 -0.11 -26.80 16.48
N GLY A 190 -0.16 -25.55 15.97
CA GLY A 190 0.65 -25.07 14.85
C GLY A 190 0.15 -25.51 13.46
N LEU A 191 -1.05 -26.08 13.36
CA LEU A 191 -1.65 -26.49 12.10
C LEU A 191 -2.45 -25.34 11.50
N LEU A 192 -2.27 -25.08 10.20
CA LEU A 192 -3.03 -24.07 9.45
C LEU A 192 -3.78 -24.71 8.28
N GLY A 193 -4.95 -24.18 7.99
CA GLY A 193 -5.75 -24.50 6.83
C GLY A 193 -6.19 -25.95 6.72
N ASN A 194 -7.25 -26.20 6.01
CA ASN A 194 -7.71 -27.54 5.64
C ASN A 194 -7.10 -27.98 4.29
N GLU A 195 -7.46 -29.14 3.78
CA GLU A 195 -6.96 -29.68 2.53
C GLU A 195 -7.29 -28.78 1.34
N SER A 196 -8.50 -28.19 1.28
CA SER A 196 -8.91 -27.31 0.19
C SER A 196 -8.14 -25.99 0.19
N ASP A 197 -7.76 -25.45 1.36
CA ASP A 197 -6.94 -24.24 1.46
C ASP A 197 -5.55 -24.48 0.83
N TRP A 198 -4.91 -25.61 1.16
CA TRP A 198 -3.62 -25.98 0.58
C TRP A 198 -3.70 -26.37 -0.89
N GLN A 199 -4.83 -26.97 -1.33
CA GLN A 199 -5.08 -27.23 -2.74
C GLN A 199 -5.17 -25.93 -3.54
N ALA A 200 -5.77 -24.89 -2.99
CA ALA A 200 -5.83 -23.57 -3.63
C ALA A 200 -4.44 -22.94 -3.76
N VAL A 201 -3.57 -23.03 -2.74
CA VAL A 201 -2.16 -22.61 -2.82
C VAL A 201 -1.43 -23.38 -3.94
N LEU A 202 -1.62 -24.68 -4.02
CA LEU A 202 -1.01 -25.53 -5.05
C LEU A 202 -1.42 -25.08 -6.46
N ILE A 203 -2.72 -24.88 -6.71
CA ILE A 203 -3.25 -24.46 -8.01
C ILE A 203 -2.68 -23.09 -8.40
N ARG A 204 -2.63 -22.14 -7.46
CA ARG A 204 -2.05 -20.81 -7.71
C ARG A 204 -0.56 -20.88 -8.05
N ALA A 205 0.22 -21.71 -7.35
CA ALA A 205 1.63 -21.93 -7.66
C ALA A 205 1.83 -22.57 -9.04
N GLN A 206 0.99 -23.52 -9.44
CA GLN A 206 1.00 -24.16 -10.75
C GLN A 206 0.64 -23.19 -11.89
N ALA A 207 -0.08 -22.10 -11.63
CA ALA A 207 -0.43 -21.09 -12.64
C ALA A 207 0.74 -20.15 -13.00
N ILE A 208 1.78 -20.08 -12.18
CA ILE A 208 2.90 -19.12 -12.34
C ILE A 208 3.59 -19.20 -13.71
N PRO A 209 3.94 -20.37 -14.28
CA PRO A 209 4.61 -20.42 -15.57
C PRO A 209 3.81 -19.75 -16.70
N VAL A 210 2.50 -19.99 -16.78
CA VAL A 210 1.61 -19.39 -17.80
C VAL A 210 1.46 -17.88 -17.55
N TYR A 211 1.34 -17.47 -16.30
CA TYR A 211 1.26 -16.05 -15.92
C TYR A 211 2.51 -15.29 -16.38
N LEU A 212 3.71 -15.84 -16.20
CA LEU A 212 4.97 -15.21 -16.60
C LEU A 212 5.15 -15.14 -18.12
N GLU A 213 4.65 -16.12 -18.89
CA GLU A 213 4.65 -16.03 -20.34
C GLU A 213 3.77 -14.89 -20.86
N VAL A 214 2.61 -14.66 -20.24
CA VAL A 214 1.75 -13.50 -20.55
C VAL A 214 2.47 -12.19 -20.16
N ALA A 215 3.14 -12.15 -19.02
CA ALA A 215 3.93 -10.99 -18.59
C ALA A 215 5.04 -10.66 -19.61
N LYS A 216 5.80 -11.66 -20.08
CA LYS A 216 6.82 -11.48 -21.14
C LYS A 216 6.22 -10.85 -22.39
N ALA A 217 5.07 -11.35 -22.85
CA ALA A 217 4.41 -10.83 -24.05
C ALA A 217 4.01 -9.36 -23.89
N ASN A 218 3.44 -8.98 -22.75
CA ASN A 218 3.06 -7.60 -22.46
C ASN A 218 4.27 -6.66 -22.34
N LEU A 219 5.35 -7.10 -21.70
CA LEU A 219 6.59 -6.33 -21.59
C LEU A 219 7.26 -6.11 -22.95
N LEU A 220 7.23 -7.11 -23.85
CA LEU A 220 7.72 -6.95 -25.23
C LEU A 220 6.84 -5.96 -26.03
N ALA A 221 5.53 -6.04 -25.87
CA ALA A 221 4.61 -5.06 -26.48
C ALA A 221 4.89 -3.65 -25.97
N GLY A 222 5.15 -3.52 -24.65
CA GLY A 222 5.56 -2.27 -24.03
C GLY A 222 6.88 -1.73 -24.59
N LYS A 223 7.90 -2.58 -24.71
CA LYS A 223 9.18 -2.21 -25.31
C LYS A 223 9.02 -1.71 -26.74
N THR A 224 8.19 -2.39 -27.53
CA THR A 224 7.89 -1.98 -28.92
C THR A 224 7.16 -0.63 -28.97
N ALA A 225 6.29 -0.35 -28.01
CA ALA A 225 5.54 0.90 -27.91
C ALA A 225 6.31 2.04 -27.23
N GLY A 226 7.54 1.80 -26.75
CA GLY A 226 8.31 2.78 -25.97
C GLY A 226 7.84 2.92 -24.50
N ASN A 227 6.93 2.09 -24.03
CA ASN A 227 6.44 2.04 -22.65
C ASN A 227 7.32 1.09 -21.81
N ILE A 228 8.51 1.56 -21.45
CA ILE A 228 9.62 0.76 -20.90
C ILE A 228 9.74 1.03 -19.38
N PRO A 229 9.95 -0.02 -18.55
CA PRO A 229 10.24 0.17 -17.13
C PRO A 229 11.60 0.87 -16.91
N ASP A 230 11.73 1.58 -15.78
CA ASP A 230 13.03 2.14 -15.38
C ASP A 230 14.07 1.03 -15.12
N LYS A 231 15.34 1.31 -15.44
CA LYS A 231 16.45 0.37 -15.26
C LYS A 231 16.60 -0.17 -13.84
N ARG A 232 16.27 0.63 -12.83
CA ARG A 232 16.32 0.22 -11.42
C ARG A 232 15.22 -0.78 -11.11
N MET A 233 14.03 -0.60 -11.69
CA MET A 233 12.93 -1.56 -11.58
C MET A 233 13.30 -2.88 -12.28
N VAL A 234 13.92 -2.83 -13.45
CA VAL A 234 14.41 -4.02 -14.15
C VAL A 234 15.41 -4.79 -13.29
N GLN A 235 16.40 -4.09 -12.73
CA GLN A 235 17.46 -4.75 -11.95
C GLN A 235 16.95 -5.27 -10.60
N ARG A 236 16.23 -4.43 -9.84
CA ARG A 236 15.86 -4.73 -8.46
C ARG A 236 14.61 -5.59 -8.38
N ASP A 237 13.48 -5.08 -8.88
CA ASP A 237 12.21 -5.79 -8.77
C ASP A 237 12.14 -6.93 -9.80
N GLY A 238 12.60 -6.69 -11.04
CA GLY A 238 12.57 -7.67 -12.10
C GLY A 238 13.55 -8.83 -11.87
N ILE A 239 14.83 -8.56 -12.08
CA ILE A 239 15.85 -9.63 -12.09
C ILE A 239 16.08 -10.19 -10.69
N THR A 240 16.37 -9.32 -9.72
CA THR A 240 16.66 -9.76 -8.34
C THR A 240 15.40 -10.33 -7.67
N GLY A 241 14.25 -9.70 -7.86
CA GLY A 241 12.97 -10.18 -7.34
C GLY A 241 12.57 -11.54 -7.93
N SER A 242 12.77 -11.75 -9.24
CA SER A 242 12.51 -13.06 -9.88
C SER A 242 13.39 -14.16 -9.31
N LYS A 243 14.68 -13.89 -9.07
CA LYS A 243 15.59 -14.86 -8.44
C LYS A 243 15.17 -15.17 -7.00
N ALA A 244 14.73 -14.17 -6.25
CA ALA A 244 14.19 -14.36 -4.90
C ALA A 244 12.91 -15.23 -4.93
N ASN A 245 12.01 -14.98 -5.88
CA ASN A 245 10.83 -15.82 -6.07
C ASN A 245 11.20 -17.25 -6.49
N ALA A 246 12.21 -17.43 -7.36
CA ALA A 246 12.68 -18.76 -7.74
C ALA A 246 13.13 -19.56 -6.50
N ASP A 247 13.88 -18.94 -5.59
CA ASP A 247 14.29 -19.57 -4.33
C ASP A 247 13.10 -19.80 -3.39
N TYR A 248 12.22 -18.81 -3.23
CA TYR A 248 11.04 -18.94 -2.40
C TYR A 248 10.17 -20.13 -2.80
N PHE A 249 9.78 -20.21 -4.07
CA PHE A 249 8.90 -21.29 -4.54
C PHE A 249 9.57 -22.65 -4.47
N ARG A 250 10.86 -22.72 -4.82
CA ARG A 250 11.61 -23.97 -4.85
C ARG A 250 11.95 -24.51 -3.47
N ASN A 251 12.32 -23.64 -2.54
CA ASN A 251 12.93 -24.02 -1.27
C ASN A 251 12.11 -23.59 -0.05
N THR A 252 11.56 -22.37 -0.04
CA THR A 252 10.94 -21.78 1.15
C THR A 252 9.49 -22.23 1.31
N LEU A 253 8.67 -22.16 0.27
CA LEU A 253 7.25 -22.54 0.35
C LEU A 253 7.01 -23.99 0.84
N PRO A 254 7.70 -25.01 0.33
CA PRO A 254 7.54 -26.38 0.85
C PRO A 254 7.97 -26.52 2.31
N LYS A 255 9.08 -25.89 2.70
CA LYS A 255 9.57 -25.91 4.10
C LYS A 255 8.59 -25.23 5.06
N THR A 256 7.98 -24.14 4.60
CA THR A 256 6.95 -23.41 5.33
C THR A 256 5.67 -24.22 5.49
N ALA A 257 5.20 -24.87 4.42
CA ALA A 257 3.99 -25.66 4.43
C ALA A 257 4.11 -26.89 5.35
N GLN A 258 5.29 -27.50 5.42
CA GLN A 258 5.51 -28.77 6.15
C GLN A 258 5.02 -28.75 7.61
N PRO A 259 5.40 -27.80 8.50
CA PRO A 259 4.90 -27.76 9.86
C PRO A 259 3.40 -27.47 9.92
N PHE A 260 2.87 -26.62 9.04
CA PHE A 260 1.45 -26.28 9.01
C PHE A 260 0.56 -27.43 8.54
N LEU A 261 1.08 -28.27 7.64
CA LEU A 261 0.42 -29.51 7.22
C LEU A 261 0.44 -30.59 8.32
N GLY A 262 1.52 -30.66 9.09
CA GLY A 262 1.71 -31.64 10.16
C GLY A 262 1.69 -33.09 9.66
N THR A 263 1.00 -33.96 10.39
CA THR A 263 0.89 -35.39 10.09
C THR A 263 -0.51 -35.81 9.57
N ARG A 264 -1.28 -34.84 9.06
CA ARG A 264 -2.62 -35.10 8.53
C ARG A 264 -2.56 -36.05 7.32
N PRO A 265 -3.61 -36.85 7.04
CA PRO A 265 -3.58 -37.87 5.96
C PRO A 265 -3.17 -37.30 4.60
N PHE A 266 -3.59 -36.10 4.28
CA PHE A 266 -3.24 -35.42 3.01
C PHE A 266 -1.88 -34.70 3.02
N ALA A 267 -1.21 -34.60 4.16
CA ALA A 267 -0.01 -33.75 4.32
C ALA A 267 1.16 -34.18 3.42
N GLN A 268 1.49 -35.47 3.40
CA GLN A 268 2.62 -35.97 2.60
C GLN A 268 2.37 -35.86 1.08
N PRO A 269 1.21 -36.26 0.55
CA PRO A 269 0.88 -36.04 -0.86
C PRO A 269 0.87 -34.56 -1.24
N MET A 270 0.31 -33.68 -0.40
CA MET A 270 0.26 -32.23 -0.63
C MET A 270 1.66 -31.63 -0.66
N LEU A 271 2.52 -31.98 0.30
CA LEU A 271 3.90 -31.52 0.36
C LEU A 271 4.69 -31.93 -0.90
N ALA A 272 4.51 -33.16 -1.35
CA ALA A 272 5.14 -33.63 -2.58
C ALA A 272 4.68 -32.83 -3.82
N GLN A 273 3.38 -32.53 -3.92
CA GLN A 273 2.81 -31.74 -5.00
C GLN A 273 3.29 -30.28 -4.94
N LEU A 274 3.30 -29.64 -3.76
CA LEU A 274 3.81 -28.29 -3.55
C LEU A 274 5.29 -28.21 -3.91
N THR A 275 6.09 -29.23 -3.56
CA THR A 275 7.50 -29.29 -3.92
C THR A 275 7.70 -29.36 -5.45
N ALA A 276 6.92 -30.21 -6.13
CA ALA A 276 6.98 -30.33 -7.58
C ALA A 276 6.53 -29.03 -8.30
N ALA A 277 5.43 -28.43 -7.82
CA ALA A 277 4.96 -27.13 -8.33
C ALA A 277 5.99 -26.02 -8.08
N GLY A 278 6.62 -26.00 -6.90
CA GLY A 278 7.67 -25.07 -6.53
C GLY A 278 8.92 -25.16 -7.42
N ILE A 279 9.35 -26.37 -7.79
CA ILE A 279 10.44 -26.58 -8.74
C ILE A 279 10.08 -26.00 -10.12
N THR A 280 8.86 -26.26 -10.58
CA THR A 280 8.38 -25.78 -11.89
C THR A 280 8.24 -24.25 -11.90
N ALA A 281 7.63 -23.68 -10.86
CA ALA A 281 7.52 -22.22 -10.68
C ALA A 281 8.90 -21.57 -10.58
N GLY A 282 9.82 -22.15 -9.79
CA GLY A 282 11.20 -21.66 -9.65
C GLY A 282 11.96 -21.63 -10.97
N ALA A 283 11.81 -22.66 -11.81
CA ALA A 283 12.41 -22.67 -13.15
C ALA A 283 11.80 -21.60 -14.08
N ALA A 284 10.51 -21.35 -13.98
CA ALA A 284 9.86 -20.28 -14.74
C ALA A 284 10.33 -18.87 -14.30
N TRP A 285 10.57 -18.67 -13.01
CA TRP A 285 11.13 -17.43 -12.47
C TRP A 285 12.58 -17.21 -12.92
N ASP A 286 13.43 -18.26 -12.93
CA ASP A 286 14.79 -18.17 -13.45
C ASP A 286 14.76 -17.75 -14.93
N ALA A 287 13.90 -18.39 -15.73
CA ALA A 287 13.73 -18.08 -17.16
C ALA A 287 13.16 -16.66 -17.37
N PHE A 288 12.37 -16.13 -16.44
CA PHE A 288 11.88 -14.77 -16.49
C PHE A 288 12.99 -13.76 -16.17
N ALA A 289 13.85 -14.03 -15.18
CA ALA A 289 15.02 -13.21 -14.87
C ALA A 289 16.00 -13.15 -16.07
N ASP A 290 16.25 -14.28 -16.73
CA ASP A 290 17.08 -14.34 -17.93
C ASP A 290 16.47 -13.55 -19.10
N PHE A 291 15.16 -13.68 -19.32
CA PHE A 291 14.43 -12.89 -20.30
C PHE A 291 14.59 -11.38 -20.06
N LEU A 292 14.46 -10.92 -18.83
CA LEU A 292 14.60 -9.50 -18.47
C LEU A 292 16.03 -9.01 -18.73
N SER A 293 17.04 -9.79 -18.34
CA SER A 293 18.45 -9.46 -18.54
C SER A 293 18.83 -9.38 -20.04
N GLN A 294 18.15 -10.14 -20.89
CA GLN A 294 18.37 -10.12 -22.35
C GLN A 294 17.56 -9.03 -23.04
N THR A 295 16.44 -8.62 -22.43
CA THR A 295 15.49 -7.69 -23.04
C THR A 295 15.81 -6.23 -22.75
N TYR A 296 16.31 -5.92 -21.56
CA TYR A 296 16.52 -4.56 -21.07
C TYR A 296 18.00 -4.33 -20.72
N ASP A 297 18.49 -3.12 -21.00
CA ASP A 297 19.81 -2.68 -20.55
C ASP A 297 19.70 -1.98 -19.19
N VAL A 298 20.21 -2.64 -18.15
CA VAL A 298 20.21 -2.09 -16.77
C VAL A 298 21.24 -0.97 -16.58
N ASN A 299 22.15 -0.77 -17.55
CA ASN A 299 23.17 0.27 -17.54
C ASN A 299 22.83 1.44 -18.48
N GLU A 300 21.63 1.47 -19.05
CA GLU A 300 21.23 2.57 -19.94
C GLU A 300 21.39 3.94 -19.25
N ALA A 301 21.81 4.94 -20.02
CA ALA A 301 21.98 6.31 -19.47
C ALA A 301 20.66 7.00 -19.15
N VAL A 302 19.57 6.60 -19.83
CA VAL A 302 18.25 7.23 -19.70
C VAL A 302 17.57 6.80 -18.42
N ASP A 303 17.10 7.77 -17.63
CA ASP A 303 16.24 7.54 -16.47
C ASP A 303 14.77 7.63 -16.88
N ARG A 304 13.96 6.64 -16.45
CA ARG A 304 12.52 6.53 -16.77
C ARG A 304 11.65 6.48 -15.52
N PHE A 305 12.17 6.93 -14.38
CA PHE A 305 11.43 6.88 -13.11
C PHE A 305 10.31 7.92 -13.02
N ALA A 306 10.46 9.07 -13.68
CA ALA A 306 9.47 10.15 -13.60
C ALA A 306 8.20 9.79 -14.37
N SER A 307 7.04 10.01 -13.75
CA SER A 307 5.75 9.90 -14.44
C SER A 307 5.52 11.02 -15.46
N GLY A 308 6.18 12.14 -15.28
CA GLY A 308 5.95 13.39 -15.99
C GLY A 308 4.90 14.27 -15.29
N GLU A 309 5.00 15.59 -15.50
CA GLU A 309 4.17 16.58 -14.79
C GLU A 309 2.68 16.40 -15.11
N ALA A 310 2.33 16.14 -16.36
CA ALA A 310 0.92 15.95 -16.77
C ALA A 310 0.26 14.74 -16.08
N GLU A 311 0.97 13.61 -15.98
CA GLU A 311 0.47 12.42 -15.27
C GLU A 311 0.41 12.67 -13.76
N TYR A 312 1.40 13.38 -13.20
CA TYR A 312 1.42 13.73 -11.79
C TYR A 312 0.22 14.62 -11.41
N GLU A 313 -0.02 15.69 -12.19
CA GLU A 313 -1.19 16.57 -12.04
C GLU A 313 -2.51 15.80 -12.17
N TRP A 314 -2.60 14.89 -13.15
CA TRP A 314 -3.79 14.09 -13.30
C TRP A 314 -4.09 13.29 -12.03
N ARG A 315 -3.08 12.65 -11.43
CA ARG A 315 -3.23 11.87 -10.19
C ARG A 315 -3.60 12.74 -9.00
N VAL A 316 -2.95 13.88 -8.84
CA VAL A 316 -3.26 14.83 -7.75
C VAL A 316 -4.73 15.23 -7.80
N HIS A 317 -5.25 15.58 -8.98
CA HIS A 317 -6.62 16.09 -9.12
C HIS A 317 -7.68 14.98 -9.18
N ASN A 318 -7.39 13.84 -9.81
CA ASN A 318 -8.40 12.82 -10.09
C ASN A 318 -8.30 11.59 -9.18
N ALA A 319 -7.16 11.33 -8.54
CA ALA A 319 -7.01 10.25 -7.60
C ALA A 319 -6.98 10.74 -6.14
N LEU A 320 -6.30 11.86 -5.86
CA LEU A 320 -6.21 12.41 -4.51
C LEU A 320 -7.25 13.50 -4.23
N PHE A 321 -7.84 14.08 -5.27
CA PHE A 321 -8.82 15.19 -5.14
C PHE A 321 -8.25 16.43 -4.40
N ASP A 322 -6.94 16.63 -4.49
CA ASP A 322 -6.31 17.84 -3.99
C ASP A 322 -6.42 18.96 -5.05
N PRO A 323 -6.89 20.15 -4.69
CA PRO A 323 -7.07 21.24 -5.65
C PRO A 323 -5.75 21.90 -6.06
N ARG A 324 -4.66 21.65 -5.34
CA ARG A 324 -3.34 22.25 -5.60
C ARG A 324 -2.66 21.54 -6.76
N GLY A 325 -1.91 22.31 -7.56
CA GLY A 325 -1.05 21.77 -8.60
C GLY A 325 0.30 21.31 -8.05
N ALA A 326 1.07 20.58 -8.87
CA ALA A 326 2.39 20.06 -8.51
C ALA A 326 3.36 21.15 -8.04
N ALA A 327 3.36 22.33 -8.69
CA ALA A 327 4.21 23.46 -8.29
C ALA A 327 3.86 23.94 -6.87
N GLU A 328 2.59 24.08 -6.55
CA GLU A 328 2.12 24.50 -5.24
C GLU A 328 2.44 23.46 -4.17
N LEU A 329 2.22 22.16 -4.47
CA LEU A 329 2.57 21.07 -3.58
C LEU A 329 4.08 20.99 -3.32
N TYR A 330 4.91 21.30 -4.34
CA TYR A 330 6.36 21.35 -4.17
C TYR A 330 6.79 22.41 -3.15
N GLU A 331 6.22 23.61 -3.20
CA GLU A 331 6.51 24.68 -2.22
C GLU A 331 5.85 24.42 -0.87
N TYR A 332 4.65 23.84 -0.85
CA TYR A 332 4.02 23.37 0.37
C TYR A 332 4.89 22.35 1.12
N GLY A 333 5.49 21.38 0.39
CA GLY A 333 6.44 20.43 0.96
C GLY A 333 7.65 21.13 1.62
N ALA A 334 8.21 22.16 0.98
CA ALA A 334 9.31 22.93 1.56
C ALA A 334 8.90 23.67 2.84
N ALA A 335 7.71 24.26 2.86
CA ALA A 335 7.17 24.92 4.06
C ALA A 335 6.94 23.95 5.21
N GLN A 336 6.44 22.74 4.91
CA GLN A 336 6.27 21.70 5.93
C GLN A 336 7.61 21.19 6.49
N VAL A 337 8.63 21.03 5.64
CA VAL A 337 9.99 20.66 6.08
C VAL A 337 10.55 21.74 7.03
N ALA A 338 10.43 23.01 6.68
CA ALA A 338 10.86 24.10 7.53
C ALA A 338 10.14 24.13 8.88
N LEU A 339 8.81 23.90 8.88
CA LEU A 339 7.97 23.85 10.08
C LEU A 339 8.42 22.77 11.05
N TYR A 340 8.55 21.52 10.59
CA TYR A 340 8.91 20.41 11.46
C TYR A 340 10.39 20.46 11.88
N THR A 341 11.28 20.94 11.02
CA THR A 341 12.66 21.18 11.41
C THR A 341 12.75 22.21 12.54
N ALA A 342 12.00 23.31 12.48
CA ALA A 342 11.97 24.32 13.53
C ALA A 342 11.48 23.73 14.87
N LYS A 343 10.41 22.94 14.85
CA LYS A 343 9.90 22.24 16.05
C LYS A 343 10.95 21.27 16.61
N MET A 344 11.62 20.50 15.77
CA MET A 344 12.68 19.58 16.21
C MET A 344 13.86 20.33 16.85
N VAL A 345 14.26 21.48 16.31
CA VAL A 345 15.31 22.34 16.90
C VAL A 345 14.93 22.78 18.30
N GLU A 346 13.68 23.20 18.52
CA GLU A 346 13.16 23.63 19.82
C GLU A 346 13.27 22.49 20.85
N VAL A 347 12.71 21.32 20.51
CA VAL A 347 12.70 20.15 21.40
C VAL A 347 14.13 19.64 21.67
N ALA A 348 14.97 19.57 20.61
CA ALA A 348 16.36 19.13 20.78
C ALA A 348 17.18 20.08 21.66
N ARG A 349 16.94 21.40 21.56
CA ARG A 349 17.57 22.41 22.43
C ARG A 349 17.16 22.22 23.88
N GLU A 350 15.88 22.07 24.16
CA GLU A 350 15.36 21.82 25.51
C GLU A 350 15.93 20.52 26.08
N PHE A 351 15.86 19.41 25.33
CA PHE A 351 16.41 18.14 25.76
C PHE A 351 17.93 18.22 26.03
N SER A 352 18.68 18.89 25.15
CA SER A 352 20.13 19.09 25.32
C SER A 352 20.47 19.88 26.59
N ALA A 353 19.65 20.87 26.94
CA ALA A 353 19.83 21.66 28.16
C ALA A 353 19.57 20.81 29.42
N GLU A 354 18.46 20.06 29.44
CA GLU A 354 18.11 19.16 30.56
C GLU A 354 19.15 18.05 30.75
N ALA A 355 19.59 17.41 29.64
CA ALA A 355 20.59 16.36 29.63
C ALA A 355 22.03 16.90 29.77
N LYS A 356 22.22 18.21 29.88
CA LYS A 356 23.53 18.89 30.03
C LYS A 356 24.52 18.52 28.91
N MET A 357 24.05 18.41 27.67
CA MET A 357 24.89 17.99 26.55
C MET A 357 25.83 19.10 26.03
N GLY A 358 25.56 20.37 26.35
CA GLY A 358 26.41 21.50 25.95
C GLY A 358 26.39 21.79 24.43
N LEU A 359 25.27 21.48 23.74
CA LEU A 359 25.16 21.68 22.31
C LEU A 359 24.74 23.12 21.97
N SER A 360 25.22 23.63 20.82
CA SER A 360 24.84 24.92 20.23
C SER A 360 23.79 24.72 19.13
N PHE A 361 22.90 25.73 18.96
CA PHE A 361 21.82 25.74 17.96
C PHE A 361 21.68 27.13 17.31
N ASN A 362 22.79 27.87 17.16
CA ASN A 362 22.75 29.26 16.67
C ASN A 362 22.73 29.34 15.14
N THR A 363 23.47 28.47 14.46
CA THR A 363 23.54 28.40 12.99
C THR A 363 22.78 27.18 12.49
N ASP A 364 22.42 27.13 11.19
CA ASP A 364 21.73 25.98 10.62
C ASP A 364 22.58 24.70 10.67
N ALA A 365 23.88 24.81 10.50
CA ALA A 365 24.80 23.70 10.69
C ALA A 365 24.79 23.18 12.13
N GLU A 366 24.81 24.08 13.12
CA GLU A 366 24.72 23.71 14.54
C GLU A 366 23.38 23.09 14.90
N LYS A 367 22.26 23.59 14.33
CA LYS A 367 20.92 23.02 14.52
C LYS A 367 20.88 21.57 14.03
N ASN A 368 21.35 21.31 12.80
CA ASN A 368 21.38 19.96 12.24
C ASN A 368 22.27 19.01 13.07
N ILE A 369 23.47 19.47 13.46
CA ILE A 369 24.36 18.72 14.32
C ILE A 369 23.73 18.48 15.69
N GLY A 370 23.06 19.49 16.25
CA GLY A 370 22.40 19.43 17.56
C GLY A 370 21.29 18.40 17.58
N ILE A 371 20.36 18.42 16.62
CA ILE A 371 19.30 17.42 16.49
C ILE A 371 19.91 16.02 16.39
N ARG A 372 20.87 15.83 15.48
CA ARG A 372 21.51 14.53 15.29
C ARG A 372 22.19 14.02 16.56
N ARG A 373 22.91 14.88 17.29
CA ARG A 373 23.55 14.49 18.55
C ARG A 373 22.58 14.10 19.65
N VAL A 374 21.43 14.76 19.72
CA VAL A 374 20.35 14.37 20.65
C VAL A 374 19.79 13.01 20.25
N MET A 375 19.52 12.78 18.97
CA MET A 375 19.03 11.49 18.49
C MET A 375 20.06 10.36 18.69
N ASP A 376 21.35 10.62 18.44
CA ASP A 376 22.46 9.69 18.75
C ASP A 376 22.53 9.37 20.25
N PHE A 377 22.23 10.33 21.11
CA PHE A 377 22.16 10.11 22.55
C PHE A 377 20.98 9.21 22.92
N LEU A 378 19.79 9.51 22.41
CA LEU A 378 18.58 8.72 22.65
C LEU A 378 18.71 7.29 22.12
N SER A 379 19.38 7.10 20.99
CA SER A 379 19.58 5.78 20.37
C SER A 379 20.47 4.83 21.19
N LYS A 380 21.12 5.30 22.25
CA LYS A 380 21.88 4.45 23.18
C LYS A 380 20.98 3.58 24.06
N ASP A 381 19.75 4.05 24.31
CA ASP A 381 18.73 3.25 24.99
C ASP A 381 18.03 2.32 23.99
N SER A 382 18.76 1.29 23.57
CA SER A 382 18.29 0.27 22.64
C SER A 382 17.93 -1.03 23.39
N PRO A 383 16.95 -1.83 22.87
CA PRO A 383 16.59 -3.07 23.53
C PRO A 383 17.74 -4.08 23.45
N LYS A 384 17.86 -4.94 24.45
CA LYS A 384 18.93 -5.96 24.54
C LYS A 384 18.70 -7.10 23.54
N ASP A 385 17.43 -7.38 23.28
CA ASP A 385 16.98 -8.48 22.43
C ASP A 385 15.55 -8.22 21.94
N ASP A 386 15.08 -9.08 21.05
CA ASP A 386 13.71 -9.03 20.51
C ASP A 386 12.64 -9.15 21.60
N ASN A 387 12.88 -9.88 22.70
CA ASN A 387 11.89 -10.00 23.79
C ASN A 387 11.67 -8.65 24.47
N GLN A 388 12.74 -7.90 24.72
CA GLN A 388 12.65 -6.56 25.27
C GLN A 388 12.01 -5.59 24.28
N LEU A 389 12.35 -5.69 22.99
CA LEU A 389 11.72 -4.91 21.92
C LEU A 389 10.21 -5.09 21.92
N PHE A 390 9.74 -6.35 21.88
CA PHE A 390 8.30 -6.66 21.93
C PHE A 390 7.63 -6.17 23.22
N LYS A 391 8.34 -6.24 24.34
CA LYS A 391 7.83 -5.69 25.60
C LYS A 391 7.62 -4.19 25.49
N TRP A 392 8.57 -3.45 24.94
CA TRP A 392 8.47 -2.00 24.79
C TRP A 392 7.30 -1.57 23.91
N TYR A 393 7.04 -2.28 22.82
CA TYR A 393 5.86 -2.03 21.97
C TYR A 393 4.56 -2.29 22.72
N ARG A 394 4.46 -3.37 23.52
CA ARG A 394 3.28 -3.63 24.34
C ARG A 394 3.10 -2.56 25.41
N ASP A 395 4.15 -2.21 26.12
CA ASP A 395 4.13 -1.16 27.17
C ASP A 395 3.70 0.21 26.57
N ALA A 396 4.23 0.57 25.40
CA ALA A 396 3.86 1.80 24.71
C ALA A 396 2.37 1.76 24.29
N GLY A 397 1.89 0.64 23.76
CA GLY A 397 0.48 0.44 23.42
C GLY A 397 -0.43 0.55 24.63
N GLU A 398 -0.08 -0.07 25.77
CA GLU A 398 -0.84 0.03 27.01
C GLU A 398 -0.90 1.46 27.53
N ARG A 399 0.22 2.19 27.50
CA ARG A 399 0.27 3.62 27.85
C ARG A 399 -0.60 4.46 26.94
N ALA A 400 -0.56 4.21 25.62
CA ALA A 400 -1.36 4.94 24.64
C ALA A 400 -2.87 4.71 24.87
N VAL A 401 -3.30 3.48 25.10
CA VAL A 401 -4.69 3.15 25.43
C VAL A 401 -5.14 3.83 26.73
N ALA A 402 -4.30 3.80 27.79
CA ALA A 402 -4.58 4.45 29.06
C ALA A 402 -4.74 5.98 28.88
N TYR A 403 -3.85 6.60 28.07
CA TYR A 403 -3.91 8.01 27.73
C TYR A 403 -5.21 8.36 26.97
N GLY A 404 -5.59 7.55 25.98
CA GLY A 404 -6.83 7.73 25.22
C GLY A 404 -8.08 7.68 26.11
N ARG A 405 -8.10 6.77 27.11
CA ARG A 405 -9.17 6.69 28.12
C ARG A 405 -9.17 7.90 29.05
N GLN A 406 -8.00 8.31 29.56
CA GLN A 406 -7.86 9.44 30.47
C GLN A 406 -8.42 10.74 29.87
N PHE A 407 -8.16 10.98 28.58
CA PHE A 407 -8.57 12.20 27.90
C PHE A 407 -9.85 12.04 27.05
N ASN A 408 -10.54 10.90 27.18
CA ASN A 408 -11.80 10.60 26.48
C ASN A 408 -11.73 10.86 24.97
N LEU A 409 -10.64 10.34 24.34
CA LEU A 409 -10.39 10.55 22.91
C LEU A 409 -11.24 9.63 22.03
N PHE A 410 -11.59 8.45 22.53
CA PHE A 410 -12.32 7.40 21.83
C PHE A 410 -13.21 6.64 22.82
N ASP A 411 -14.21 5.89 22.30
CA ASP A 411 -14.97 4.92 23.09
C ASP A 411 -14.24 3.58 23.12
N ILE A 412 -13.33 3.44 24.07
CA ILE A 412 -12.42 2.30 24.13
C ILE A 412 -13.00 1.22 25.04
N PRO A 413 -13.42 0.04 24.50
CA PRO A 413 -13.90 -1.06 25.31
C PRO A 413 -12.92 -1.44 26.43
N ALA A 414 -13.44 -1.84 27.58
CA ALA A 414 -12.60 -2.15 28.75
C ALA A 414 -11.60 -3.29 28.48
N GLU A 415 -12.03 -4.26 27.66
CA GLU A 415 -11.23 -5.42 27.26
C GLU A 415 -10.21 -5.12 26.14
N TYR A 416 -10.29 -3.97 25.48
CA TYR A 416 -9.37 -3.66 24.38
C TYR A 416 -7.93 -3.63 24.85
N ARG A 417 -7.09 -4.35 24.15
CA ARG A 417 -5.64 -4.38 24.30
C ARG A 417 -5.00 -4.37 22.91
N LEU A 418 -3.88 -3.67 22.77
CA LEU A 418 -3.05 -3.80 21.58
C LEU A 418 -2.29 -5.13 21.64
N GLU A 419 -2.58 -6.03 20.71
CA GLU A 419 -1.86 -7.29 20.57
C GLU A 419 -0.66 -7.11 19.65
N VAL A 420 0.54 -7.13 20.23
CA VAL A 420 1.80 -7.12 19.46
C VAL A 420 2.34 -8.54 19.38
N VAL A 421 2.37 -9.07 18.17
CA VAL A 421 2.79 -10.47 17.91
C VAL A 421 3.96 -10.50 16.92
N PRO A 422 4.85 -11.51 17.02
CA PRO A 422 5.95 -11.62 16.06
C PRO A 422 5.41 -12.00 14.68
N THR A 423 5.96 -11.35 13.65
CA THR A 423 5.77 -11.80 12.28
C THR A 423 6.13 -13.27 12.16
N PRO A 424 5.24 -14.11 11.60
CA PRO A 424 5.50 -15.52 11.41
C PRO A 424 6.86 -15.74 10.71
N PRO A 425 7.65 -16.74 11.11
CA PRO A 425 9.01 -16.96 10.58
C PRO A 425 9.08 -16.98 9.06
N VAL A 426 8.07 -17.53 8.42
CA VAL A 426 7.95 -17.65 6.97
C VAL A 426 7.83 -16.31 6.25
N LEU A 427 7.26 -15.30 6.90
CA LEU A 427 7.02 -13.99 6.32
C LEU A 427 8.17 -13.00 6.57
N ARG A 428 9.09 -13.32 7.49
CA ARG A 428 10.16 -12.41 7.91
C ARG A 428 11.13 -12.03 6.80
N SER A 429 11.27 -12.86 5.77
CA SER A 429 12.10 -12.54 4.60
C SER A 429 11.48 -11.52 3.65
N ALA A 430 10.16 -11.33 3.75
CA ALA A 430 9.39 -10.45 2.88
C ALA A 430 8.90 -9.18 3.58
N ILE A 431 8.89 -9.17 4.92
CA ILE A 431 8.34 -8.08 5.73
C ILE A 431 9.40 -7.59 6.70
N ASP A 432 9.95 -6.42 6.41
CA ASP A 432 11.02 -5.80 7.20
C ASP A 432 10.51 -5.01 8.41
N ALA A 433 9.19 -4.73 8.47
CA ALA A 433 8.61 -3.82 9.44
C ALA A 433 7.33 -4.40 10.06
N ALA A 434 6.56 -3.54 10.70
CA ALA A 434 5.24 -3.84 11.21
C ALA A 434 4.18 -3.81 10.09
N TYR A 435 3.14 -4.62 10.21
CA TYR A 435 2.01 -4.61 9.30
C TYR A 435 0.73 -5.09 9.99
N TYR A 436 -0.41 -4.70 9.42
CA TYR A 436 -1.72 -5.00 9.96
C TYR A 436 -2.67 -5.55 8.86
N PRO A 437 -2.77 -6.87 8.65
CA PRO A 437 -3.74 -7.46 7.76
C PRO A 437 -5.13 -7.47 8.42
N ALA A 438 -6.11 -6.89 7.77
CA ALA A 438 -7.49 -6.85 8.27
C ALA A 438 -8.49 -7.14 7.14
N PRO A 439 -8.66 -8.42 6.74
CA PRO A 439 -9.64 -8.77 5.72
C PRO A 439 -11.06 -8.47 6.24
N PRO A 440 -11.81 -7.53 5.63
CA PRO A 440 -13.11 -7.11 6.14
C PRO A 440 -14.20 -8.18 5.96
N PHE A 441 -14.02 -9.09 5.01
CA PHE A 441 -15.06 -10.04 4.61
C PHE A 441 -14.79 -11.47 5.10
N LYS A 442 -13.76 -11.68 5.90
CA LYS A 442 -13.44 -13.00 6.46
C LYS A 442 -13.29 -12.91 7.99
N LYS A 443 -14.03 -13.74 8.70
CA LYS A 443 -14.00 -13.79 10.18
C LYS A 443 -12.71 -14.42 10.76
N ALA A 444 -11.88 -15.03 9.93
CA ALA A 444 -10.65 -15.67 10.34
C ALA A 444 -9.54 -14.61 10.55
N GLY A 445 -9.18 -14.41 11.80
CA GLY A 445 -8.07 -13.58 12.22
C GLY A 445 -8.54 -12.18 12.63
N ALA A 446 -8.62 -11.94 13.95
CA ALA A 446 -8.57 -10.59 14.47
C ALA A 446 -7.31 -9.93 13.91
N GLY A 447 -7.43 -8.73 13.37
CA GLY A 447 -6.26 -7.95 13.01
C GLY A 447 -5.32 -7.87 14.19
N ARG A 448 -4.03 -8.05 13.93
CA ARG A 448 -2.98 -8.02 14.95
C ARG A 448 -1.85 -7.15 14.44
N PHE A 449 -1.26 -6.42 15.35
CA PHE A 449 -0.05 -5.69 15.05
C PHE A 449 1.12 -6.68 14.97
N TYR A 450 1.55 -6.98 13.75
CA TYR A 450 2.71 -7.86 13.51
C TYR A 450 3.99 -7.03 13.52
N LEU A 451 4.93 -7.42 14.37
CA LEU A 451 6.26 -6.82 14.45
C LEU A 451 7.30 -7.86 14.01
N THR A 452 8.14 -7.50 13.04
CA THR A 452 9.19 -8.40 12.56
C THR A 452 10.36 -8.41 13.56
N PRO A 453 10.71 -9.58 14.12
CA PRO A 453 11.87 -9.70 14.98
C PRO A 453 13.15 -9.33 14.24
N THR A 454 14.06 -8.65 14.93
CA THR A 454 15.36 -8.24 14.38
C THR A 454 16.36 -9.40 14.27
N GLY A 455 16.04 -10.56 14.83
CA GLY A 455 16.98 -11.65 14.99
C GLY A 455 18.12 -11.32 15.99
N ASN A 456 17.89 -10.35 16.84
CA ASN A 456 18.84 -9.76 17.77
C ASN A 456 20.04 -9.09 17.08
N ASP A 457 19.89 -8.63 15.85
CA ASP A 457 20.91 -7.82 15.17
C ASP A 457 21.11 -6.49 15.91
N PRO A 458 22.32 -6.16 16.36
CA PRO A 458 22.55 -4.96 17.17
C PRO A 458 22.24 -3.65 16.45
N ALA A 459 22.43 -3.58 15.13
CA ALA A 459 22.14 -2.38 14.36
C ALA A 459 20.63 -2.18 14.20
N ALA A 460 19.88 -3.25 13.93
CA ALA A 460 18.44 -3.23 13.85
C ALA A 460 17.78 -2.94 15.22
N LEU A 461 18.30 -3.51 16.31
CA LEU A 461 17.86 -3.18 17.68
C LEU A 461 18.08 -1.70 18.00
N LYS A 462 19.21 -1.12 17.60
CA LYS A 462 19.51 0.30 17.83
C LYS A 462 18.54 1.24 17.07
N LEU A 463 18.05 0.85 15.91
CA LEU A 463 17.03 1.62 15.17
C LEU A 463 15.68 1.63 15.91
N ASN A 464 15.42 0.59 16.70
CA ASN A 464 14.22 0.46 17.53
C ASN A 464 14.53 0.86 18.99
N ASN A 465 15.14 2.02 19.19
CA ASN A 465 15.44 2.53 20.53
C ASN A 465 14.16 2.93 21.29
N PHE A 466 14.28 3.07 22.62
CA PHE A 466 13.13 3.32 23.49
C PHE A 466 12.28 4.52 23.02
N ALA A 467 12.92 5.61 22.63
CA ALA A 467 12.23 6.82 22.21
C ALA A 467 11.49 6.67 20.86
N SER A 468 11.98 5.82 19.94
CA SER A 468 11.36 5.63 18.63
C SER A 468 10.15 4.67 18.66
N VAL A 469 10.07 3.78 19.67
CA VAL A 469 9.02 2.76 19.75
C VAL A 469 7.62 3.37 19.95
N ALA A 470 7.53 4.45 20.72
CA ALA A 470 6.23 5.05 21.07
C ALA A 470 5.48 5.59 19.86
N ASP A 471 6.18 6.26 18.94
CA ASP A 471 5.60 6.81 17.72
C ASP A 471 5.08 5.69 16.80
N THR A 472 5.89 4.67 16.54
CA THR A 472 5.47 3.52 15.75
C THR A 472 4.29 2.77 16.40
N ALA A 473 4.27 2.63 17.73
CA ALA A 473 3.16 1.99 18.44
C ALA A 473 1.85 2.78 18.33
N VAL A 474 1.93 4.10 18.22
CA VAL A 474 0.77 4.97 17.96
C VAL A 474 0.31 4.83 16.52
N HIS A 475 1.22 4.90 15.53
CA HIS A 475 0.89 4.82 14.11
C HIS A 475 0.26 3.47 13.74
N GLU A 476 0.92 2.39 14.08
CA GLU A 476 0.48 1.04 13.68
C GLU A 476 -0.56 0.46 14.65
N GLY A 477 -0.53 0.88 15.91
CA GLY A 477 -1.36 0.34 16.98
C GLY A 477 -2.53 1.25 17.35
N PHE A 478 -2.44 1.87 18.55
CA PHE A 478 -3.51 2.71 19.10
C PHE A 478 -3.06 4.18 19.25
N PRO A 479 -3.85 5.13 18.72
CA PRO A 479 -5.13 5.00 18.03
C PRO A 479 -5.00 4.87 16.48
N GLY A 480 -3.85 4.46 15.96
CA GLY A 480 -3.56 4.34 14.53
C GLY A 480 -4.28 3.19 13.83
N HIS A 481 -3.52 2.42 13.03
CA HIS A 481 -4.09 1.41 12.13
C HIS A 481 -4.87 0.29 12.84
N ASP A 482 -4.35 -0.30 13.93
CA ASP A 482 -5.04 -1.36 14.66
C ASP A 482 -6.43 -0.91 15.14
N TRP A 483 -6.48 0.25 15.80
CA TRP A 483 -7.73 0.80 16.32
C TRP A 483 -8.72 1.13 15.20
N HIS A 484 -8.26 1.80 14.14
CA HIS A 484 -9.09 2.18 12.99
C HIS A 484 -9.69 0.97 12.30
N TYR A 485 -8.88 -0.03 11.95
CA TYR A 485 -9.36 -1.23 11.29
C TYR A 485 -10.27 -2.08 12.18
N ARG A 486 -9.97 -2.19 13.47
CA ARG A 486 -10.88 -2.89 14.41
C ARG A 486 -12.24 -2.23 14.48
N TYR A 487 -12.26 -0.90 14.58
CA TYR A 487 -13.51 -0.14 14.56
C TYR A 487 -14.29 -0.39 13.27
N MET A 488 -13.64 -0.24 12.11
CA MET A 488 -14.28 -0.46 10.82
C MET A 488 -14.79 -1.90 10.67
N ASN A 489 -14.04 -2.91 11.08
CA ASN A 489 -14.46 -4.31 11.00
C ASN A 489 -15.65 -4.62 11.91
N GLN A 490 -15.76 -3.99 13.08
CA GLN A 490 -16.94 -4.10 13.95
C GLN A 490 -18.20 -3.47 13.33
N HIS A 491 -18.04 -2.52 12.42
CA HIS A 491 -19.10 -1.80 11.73
C HIS A 491 -19.14 -2.09 10.23
N ALA A 492 -18.58 -3.23 9.80
CA ALA A 492 -18.42 -3.56 8.39
C ALA A 492 -19.76 -3.67 7.62
N ASP A 493 -20.84 -3.97 8.31
CA ASP A 493 -22.21 -3.98 7.79
C ASP A 493 -22.75 -2.59 7.42
N GLN A 494 -22.15 -1.53 8.00
CA GLN A 494 -22.51 -0.13 7.77
C GLN A 494 -21.59 0.55 6.73
N ILE A 495 -20.47 -0.07 6.39
CA ILE A 495 -19.49 0.41 5.42
C ILE A 495 -19.69 -0.29 4.09
N SER A 496 -20.02 0.46 3.05
CA SER A 496 -20.25 -0.14 1.74
C SER A 496 -19.01 -0.83 1.17
N ASN A 497 -19.22 -1.87 0.37
CA ASN A 497 -18.16 -2.74 -0.15
C ASN A 497 -17.05 -2.00 -0.92
N ILE A 498 -17.39 -1.02 -1.77
CA ILE A 498 -16.39 -0.27 -2.55
C ILE A 498 -15.45 0.58 -1.71
N ARG A 499 -15.83 0.93 -0.48
CA ARG A 499 -14.96 1.68 0.45
C ARG A 499 -13.78 0.84 0.93
N TRP A 500 -13.88 -0.50 0.82
CA TRP A 500 -12.79 -1.40 1.15
C TRP A 500 -11.78 -1.63 0.02
N LEU A 501 -12.05 -1.10 -1.18
CA LEU A 501 -11.09 -1.12 -2.29
C LEU A 501 -9.98 -0.09 -2.04
N THR A 502 -9.05 -0.44 -1.19
CA THR A 502 -7.90 0.39 -0.81
C THR A 502 -6.60 -0.16 -1.41
N PRO A 503 -5.53 0.65 -1.52
CA PRO A 503 -4.20 0.12 -1.81
C PRO A 503 -3.76 -0.83 -0.69
N GLY A 504 -2.95 -1.84 -1.01
CA GLY A 504 -2.35 -2.72 -0.03
C GLY A 504 -2.27 -4.19 -0.41
N ALA A 505 -3.06 -4.67 -1.37
CA ALA A 505 -3.05 -6.09 -1.76
C ALA A 505 -1.71 -6.52 -2.37
N VAL A 506 -1.09 -5.65 -3.17
CA VAL A 506 0.24 -5.84 -3.76
C VAL A 506 1.06 -4.61 -3.41
N GLU A 507 1.63 -4.60 -2.21
CA GLU A 507 2.37 -3.47 -1.68
C GLU A 507 3.54 -3.06 -2.55
N ASP A 508 3.82 -1.75 -2.58
CA ASP A 508 4.93 -1.14 -3.32
C ASP A 508 4.93 -1.43 -4.83
N SER A 509 3.77 -1.76 -5.38
CA SER A 509 3.59 -2.04 -6.81
C SER A 509 3.09 -0.80 -7.56
N SER A 510 3.63 -0.57 -8.75
CA SER A 510 3.21 0.52 -9.64
C SER A 510 1.76 0.36 -10.15
N ALA A 511 1.13 -0.80 -9.95
CA ALA A 511 -0.26 -1.07 -10.30
C ALA A 511 -1.27 -0.61 -9.25
N MET A 512 -0.82 -0.26 -8.05
CA MET A 512 -1.72 0.03 -6.94
C MET A 512 -2.51 1.32 -7.15
N TRP A 513 -3.71 1.33 -6.59
CA TRP A 513 -4.47 2.54 -6.31
C TRP A 513 -3.62 3.48 -5.44
N THR A 514 -3.45 4.72 -5.85
CA THR A 514 -2.48 5.61 -5.21
C THR A 514 -3.04 6.36 -3.99
N ASP A 515 -4.37 6.40 -3.82
CA ASP A 515 -4.97 7.11 -2.72
C ASP A 515 -4.94 6.29 -1.42
N SER A 516 -4.01 6.60 -0.56
CA SER A 516 -3.92 6.08 0.81
C SER A 516 -4.16 7.16 1.88
N MET A 517 -4.66 8.34 1.50
CA MET A 517 -4.95 9.43 2.45
C MET A 517 -5.87 9.02 3.60
N PRO A 518 -6.92 8.21 3.39
CA PRO A 518 -7.80 7.83 4.50
C PRO A 518 -7.13 6.97 5.56
N THR A 519 -6.17 6.12 5.16
CA THR A 519 -5.51 5.17 6.05
C THR A 519 -4.21 5.73 6.60
N GLU A 520 -3.29 6.14 5.73
CA GLU A 520 -2.01 6.70 6.13
C GLU A 520 -2.12 8.09 6.74
N GLY A 521 -3.09 8.89 6.23
CA GLY A 521 -3.44 10.16 6.85
C GLY A 521 -3.99 9.99 8.25
N TRP A 522 -4.77 8.93 8.52
CA TRP A 522 -5.24 8.60 9.87
C TRP A 522 -4.08 8.18 10.79
N GLY A 523 -3.15 7.32 10.32
CA GLY A 523 -1.98 6.94 11.09
C GLY A 523 -1.16 8.16 11.52
N LEU A 524 -0.85 9.05 10.58
CA LEU A 524 -0.09 10.27 10.86
C LEU A 524 -0.89 11.30 11.69
N TYR A 525 -2.21 11.38 11.51
CA TYR A 525 -3.09 12.16 12.36
C TYR A 525 -3.09 11.66 13.81
N SER A 526 -3.06 10.34 13.99
CA SER A 526 -3.00 9.70 15.30
C SER A 526 -1.73 10.07 16.06
N GLU A 527 -0.58 10.12 15.38
CA GLU A 527 0.70 10.59 15.95
C GLU A 527 0.54 12.03 16.48
N GLU A 528 0.06 12.95 15.65
CA GLU A 528 -0.09 14.37 16.01
C GLU A 528 -1.20 14.58 17.07
N LEU A 529 -2.32 13.84 17.02
CA LEU A 529 -3.37 13.85 18.04
C LEU A 529 -2.83 13.47 19.42
N MET A 530 -1.97 12.46 19.47
CA MET A 530 -1.36 12.01 20.72
C MET A 530 -0.27 12.97 21.21
N ALA A 531 0.29 13.79 20.34
CA ALA A 531 1.25 14.85 20.68
C ALA A 531 0.61 16.15 21.16
N GLU A 532 -0.72 16.32 21.01
CA GLU A 532 -1.41 17.54 21.40
C GLU A 532 -1.18 17.86 22.90
N PRO A 533 -0.75 19.11 23.24
CA PRO A 533 -0.58 19.50 24.63
C PRO A 533 -1.87 19.39 25.44
N ARG A 534 -1.75 18.87 26.66
CA ARG A 534 -2.86 18.72 27.61
C ARG A 534 -2.42 19.14 29.01
N PRO A 535 -3.34 19.39 29.95
CA PRO A 535 -2.96 19.75 31.32
C PRO A 535 -1.94 18.76 31.89
N ASN A 536 -0.79 19.28 32.32
CA ASN A 536 0.37 18.52 32.82
C ASN A 536 1.09 17.59 31.79
N HIS A 537 0.76 17.70 30.50
CA HIS A 537 1.35 16.91 29.40
C HIS A 537 1.75 17.86 28.27
N LYS A 538 2.95 18.46 28.39
CA LYS A 538 3.45 19.46 27.39
C LYS A 538 3.50 18.88 25.97
N TYR A 539 3.91 17.64 25.83
CA TYR A 539 4.05 16.91 24.57
C TYR A 539 3.01 15.78 24.44
N GLY A 540 1.82 16.01 25.02
CA GLY A 540 0.75 15.02 24.98
C GLY A 540 1.13 13.70 25.65
N PHE A 541 0.98 12.61 24.93
CA PHE A 541 1.33 11.26 25.33
C PHE A 541 2.84 11.04 25.46
N TYR A 542 3.64 11.76 24.67
CA TYR A 542 5.07 11.53 24.51
C TYR A 542 5.90 12.20 25.61
N SER A 543 7.01 11.56 26.00
CA SER A 543 8.13 12.22 26.66
C SER A 543 8.89 13.13 25.68
N PRO A 544 9.76 14.03 26.15
CA PRO A 544 10.53 14.90 25.23
C PRO A 544 11.33 14.15 24.17
N GLY A 545 11.94 13.02 24.54
CA GLY A 545 12.69 12.18 23.61
C GLY A 545 11.80 11.46 22.60
N GLU A 546 10.66 10.92 23.05
CA GLU A 546 9.66 10.29 22.17
C GLU A 546 9.04 11.31 21.20
N TYR A 547 8.75 12.53 21.69
CA TYR A 547 8.22 13.60 20.84
C TYR A 547 9.21 14.06 19.76
N LEU A 548 10.50 13.99 20.01
CA LEU A 548 11.50 14.27 18.99
C LEU A 548 11.44 13.24 17.84
N TYR A 549 11.16 11.98 18.14
CA TYR A 549 10.98 10.93 17.12
C TYR A 549 9.63 11.07 16.38
N GLU A 550 8.56 11.44 17.08
CA GLU A 550 7.29 11.80 16.43
C GLU A 550 7.50 12.94 15.43
N LEU A 551 8.18 14.02 15.83
CA LEU A 551 8.50 15.13 14.93
C LEU A 551 9.39 14.70 13.75
N GLN A 552 10.31 13.76 13.95
CA GLN A 552 11.08 13.18 12.84
C GLN A 552 10.15 12.40 11.89
N GLY A 553 9.18 11.68 12.42
CA GLY A 553 8.13 11.01 11.65
C GLY A 553 7.35 12.01 10.76
N GLN A 554 6.90 13.12 11.34
CA GLN A 554 6.22 14.20 10.62
C GLN A 554 7.13 14.85 9.56
N LEU A 555 8.39 15.12 9.91
CA LEU A 555 9.39 15.68 9.00
C LEU A 555 9.66 14.74 7.82
N LEU A 556 9.79 13.45 8.05
CA LEU A 556 9.94 12.45 6.99
C LEU A 556 8.79 12.55 5.98
N ARG A 557 7.53 12.65 6.47
CA ARG A 557 6.34 12.76 5.60
C ARG A 557 6.28 14.11 4.89
N ALA A 558 6.81 15.17 5.47
CA ALA A 558 6.98 16.47 4.81
C ALA A 558 8.04 16.42 3.69
N VAL A 559 9.20 15.81 3.95
CA VAL A 559 10.27 15.61 2.95
C VAL A 559 9.75 14.78 1.76
N ARG A 560 8.91 13.76 2.01
CA ARG A 560 8.30 12.96 0.96
C ARG A 560 7.54 13.80 -0.06
N ILE A 561 6.84 14.86 0.36
CA ILE A 561 6.10 15.74 -0.57
C ILE A 561 7.08 16.40 -1.54
N ARG A 562 8.12 17.03 -1.01
CA ARG A 562 9.12 17.74 -1.82
C ARG A 562 9.83 16.80 -2.79
N VAL A 563 10.17 15.60 -2.34
CA VAL A 563 10.90 14.60 -3.12
C VAL A 563 10.00 13.97 -4.18
N ASP A 564 8.79 13.55 -3.83
CA ASP A 564 7.88 12.88 -4.75
C ASP A 564 7.48 13.80 -5.92
N VAL A 565 7.04 15.01 -5.60
CA VAL A 565 6.78 16.03 -6.63
C VAL A 565 8.04 16.30 -7.45
N GLY A 566 9.18 16.50 -6.80
CA GLY A 566 10.45 16.80 -7.45
C GLY A 566 10.90 15.74 -8.44
N LEU A 567 10.78 14.47 -8.05
CA LEU A 567 11.11 13.32 -8.91
C LEU A 567 10.20 13.25 -10.13
N HIS A 568 8.89 13.24 -9.91
CA HIS A 568 7.91 12.97 -10.97
C HIS A 568 7.70 14.13 -11.92
N THR A 569 7.99 15.35 -11.50
CA THR A 569 8.00 16.56 -12.37
C THR A 569 9.39 16.93 -12.88
N GLN A 570 10.40 16.08 -12.64
CA GLN A 570 11.79 16.26 -13.06
C GLN A 570 12.46 17.55 -12.53
N ARG A 571 11.96 18.10 -11.41
CA ARG A 571 12.60 19.20 -10.67
C ARG A 571 13.80 18.73 -9.85
N MET A 572 13.88 17.43 -9.58
CA MET A 572 15.00 16.75 -8.93
C MET A 572 15.44 15.56 -9.76
N THR A 573 16.75 15.37 -9.87
CA THR A 573 17.32 14.08 -10.28
C THR A 573 17.17 13.07 -9.14
N PHE A 574 17.36 11.78 -9.44
CA PHE A 574 17.32 10.72 -8.43
C PHE A 574 18.36 10.95 -7.33
N ASP A 575 19.57 11.36 -7.70
CA ASP A 575 20.65 11.67 -6.76
C ASP A 575 20.37 12.89 -5.89
N GLN A 576 19.80 13.96 -6.47
CA GLN A 576 19.38 15.14 -5.71
C GLN A 576 18.28 14.82 -4.70
N ALA A 577 17.37 13.90 -5.03
CA ALA A 577 16.35 13.43 -4.10
C ALA A 577 16.98 12.68 -2.92
N ILE A 578 17.98 11.81 -3.17
CA ILE A 578 18.74 11.13 -2.10
C ILE A 578 19.44 12.17 -1.21
N ASP A 579 20.14 13.12 -1.82
CA ASP A 579 20.88 14.14 -1.08
C ASP A 579 19.93 15.00 -0.20
N TYR A 580 18.80 15.44 -0.76
CA TYR A 580 17.76 16.15 -0.02
C TYR A 580 17.20 15.33 1.15
N PHE A 581 16.93 14.05 0.92
CA PHE A 581 16.43 13.14 1.95
C PHE A 581 17.45 12.96 3.09
N THR A 582 18.73 12.72 2.78
CA THR A 582 19.76 12.51 3.80
C THR A 582 20.04 13.77 4.61
N GLU A 583 19.98 14.94 3.97
CA GLU A 583 20.16 16.23 4.63
C GLU A 583 19.03 16.54 5.62
N HIS A 584 17.79 16.39 5.19
CA HIS A 584 16.64 16.85 5.98
C HIS A 584 16.06 15.79 6.92
N VAL A 585 16.09 14.50 6.58
CA VAL A 585 15.55 13.43 7.46
C VAL A 585 16.61 12.90 8.43
N SER A 586 17.82 12.68 7.91
CA SER A 586 18.93 12.11 8.70
C SER A 586 19.85 13.18 9.29
N PHE A 587 19.66 14.44 8.91
CA PHE A 587 20.54 15.57 9.29
C PHE A 587 22.01 15.28 8.96
N TYR A 588 22.23 14.59 7.82
CA TYR A 588 23.55 14.18 7.34
C TYR A 588 23.78 14.65 5.90
N PRO A 589 24.19 15.91 5.72
CA PRO A 589 24.47 16.45 4.39
C PRO A 589 25.64 15.70 3.72
N ASN A 590 25.59 15.56 2.41
CA ASN A 590 26.60 14.90 1.59
C ASN A 590 26.84 13.41 1.92
N ALA A 591 25.86 12.69 2.51
CA ALA A 591 26.03 11.28 2.87
C ALA A 591 26.42 10.43 1.65
N ARG A 592 25.78 10.63 0.49
CA ARG A 592 26.07 9.90 -0.75
C ARG A 592 27.50 10.13 -1.24
N LEU A 593 27.99 11.36 -1.18
CA LEU A 593 29.36 11.74 -1.59
C LEU A 593 30.43 11.18 -0.66
N ASN A 594 30.12 11.08 0.64
CA ASN A 594 31.03 10.60 1.66
C ASN A 594 30.97 9.06 1.87
N ALA A 595 30.04 8.36 1.19
CA ALA A 595 29.78 6.94 1.39
C ALA A 595 30.99 6.01 1.17
N ALA A 596 31.96 6.42 0.33
CA ALA A 596 33.17 5.63 0.05
C ALA A 596 34.12 5.56 1.26
N GLY A 597 34.20 6.62 2.08
CA GLY A 597 35.12 6.74 3.20
C GLY A 597 34.47 6.66 4.59
N ASP A 598 33.16 6.73 4.67
CA ASP A 598 32.40 6.76 5.93
C ASP A 598 31.29 5.70 5.92
N PRO A 599 31.41 4.61 6.71
CA PRO A 599 30.38 3.56 6.81
C PRO A 599 29.03 4.09 7.26
N THR A 600 28.99 5.12 8.11
CA THR A 600 27.74 5.74 8.57
C THR A 600 27.06 6.50 7.42
N ALA A 601 27.84 7.30 6.69
CA ALA A 601 27.36 7.99 5.50
C ALA A 601 26.81 7.01 4.46
N ARG A 602 27.49 5.87 4.25
CA ARG A 602 27.05 4.80 3.36
C ARG A 602 25.70 4.23 3.79
N ALA A 603 25.56 3.83 5.05
CA ALA A 603 24.30 3.26 5.56
C ALA A 603 23.12 4.23 5.43
N ILE A 604 23.37 5.53 5.69
CA ILE A 604 22.37 6.59 5.53
C ILE A 604 21.98 6.76 4.05
N ALA A 605 22.97 6.83 3.15
CA ALA A 605 22.74 6.96 1.71
C ALA A 605 22.01 5.75 1.14
N ASP A 606 22.34 4.53 1.54
CA ASP A 606 21.69 3.30 1.13
C ASP A 606 20.23 3.24 1.61
N SER A 607 19.96 3.72 2.84
CA SER A 607 18.60 3.83 3.35
C SER A 607 17.77 4.84 2.56
N ALA A 608 18.33 6.02 2.29
CA ALA A 608 17.71 7.03 1.46
C ALA A 608 17.45 6.53 0.03
N TYR A 609 18.42 5.82 -0.58
CA TYR A 609 18.25 5.21 -1.90
C TYR A 609 17.03 4.28 -1.94
N ARG A 610 16.85 3.42 -0.93
CA ARG A 610 15.68 2.52 -0.87
C ARG A 610 14.36 3.29 -0.78
N ALA A 611 14.32 4.36 0.02
CA ALA A 611 13.14 5.22 0.14
C ALA A 611 12.82 5.94 -1.19
N ILE A 612 13.82 6.59 -1.79
CA ILE A 612 13.67 7.31 -3.07
C ILE A 612 13.27 6.36 -4.20
N TYR A 613 13.86 5.16 -4.22
CA TYR A 613 13.47 4.13 -5.17
C TYR A 613 11.99 3.73 -5.04
N ARG A 614 11.50 3.55 -3.82
CA ARG A 614 10.08 3.29 -3.57
C ARG A 614 9.20 4.41 -4.11
N TYR A 615 9.52 5.68 -3.81
CA TYR A 615 8.73 6.82 -4.28
C TYR A 615 8.74 6.92 -5.81
N SER A 616 9.86 6.65 -6.47
CA SER A 616 9.97 6.71 -7.93
C SER A 616 9.07 5.73 -8.69
N LYS A 617 8.62 4.64 -8.04
CA LYS A 617 7.72 3.65 -8.65
C LYS A 617 6.24 4.04 -8.53
N TRP A 618 5.89 4.77 -7.50
CA TRP A 618 4.50 4.97 -7.09
C TRP A 618 4.18 6.45 -6.90
N PRO A 619 4.02 7.19 -8.02
CA PRO A 619 3.78 8.63 -7.99
C PRO A 619 2.55 8.97 -7.15
N THR A 620 2.65 10.04 -6.37
CA THR A 620 1.67 10.61 -5.46
C THR A 620 1.38 9.81 -4.18
N GLN A 621 1.82 8.55 -4.05
CA GLN A 621 1.56 7.79 -2.83
C GLN A 621 2.29 8.38 -1.60
N ALA A 622 3.53 8.78 -1.78
CA ALA A 622 4.36 9.28 -0.68
C ALA A 622 3.82 10.57 -0.03
N ILE A 623 3.00 11.35 -0.75
CA ILE A 623 2.41 12.59 -0.24
C ILE A 623 1.11 12.38 0.52
N THR A 624 0.46 11.22 0.39
CA THR A 624 -0.86 10.94 0.97
C THR A 624 -0.88 11.01 2.49
N TYR A 625 0.22 10.70 3.15
CA TYR A 625 0.36 10.76 4.61
C TYR A 625 0.08 12.15 5.17
N ASN A 626 0.85 13.14 4.73
CA ASN A 626 0.75 14.51 5.21
C ASN A 626 -0.54 15.18 4.71
N LEU A 627 -0.89 14.99 3.43
CA LEU A 627 -2.12 15.56 2.86
C LEU A 627 -3.37 15.00 3.55
N GLY A 628 -3.42 13.68 3.75
CA GLY A 628 -4.52 13.02 4.45
C GLY A 628 -4.64 13.47 5.90
N LYS A 629 -3.53 13.55 6.63
CA LYS A 629 -3.50 14.09 8.00
C LYS A 629 -4.09 15.50 8.05
N ASN A 630 -3.63 16.40 7.19
CA ASN A 630 -4.08 17.78 7.19
C ASN A 630 -5.55 17.90 6.81
N ALA A 631 -6.04 17.09 5.85
CA ALA A 631 -7.46 17.04 5.52
C ALA A 631 -8.33 16.61 6.72
N ILE A 632 -7.85 15.67 7.56
CA ILE A 632 -8.53 15.24 8.78
C ILE A 632 -8.52 16.37 9.83
N ILE A 633 -7.39 17.05 10.02
CA ILE A 633 -7.27 18.19 10.95
C ILE A 633 -8.22 19.32 10.53
N GLU A 634 -8.22 19.70 9.27
CA GLU A 634 -9.09 20.74 8.72
C GLU A 634 -10.57 20.37 8.88
N LEU A 635 -10.95 19.12 8.64
CA LEU A 635 -12.29 18.61 8.87
C LEU A 635 -12.68 18.70 10.36
N ARG A 636 -11.76 18.31 11.25
CA ARG A 636 -11.97 18.36 12.71
C ARG A 636 -12.21 19.80 13.19
N GLU A 637 -11.37 20.71 12.75
CA GLU A 637 -11.49 22.12 13.18
C GLU A 637 -12.75 22.77 12.58
N ALA A 638 -13.12 22.45 11.35
CA ALA A 638 -14.38 22.91 10.77
C ALA A 638 -15.60 22.34 11.51
N CYS A 639 -15.57 21.06 11.88
CA CYS A 639 -16.62 20.45 12.72
C CYS A 639 -16.68 21.08 14.11
N ARG A 640 -15.53 21.36 14.72
CA ARG A 640 -15.43 22.06 16.02
C ARG A 640 -16.04 23.45 15.94
N ALA A 641 -15.72 24.20 14.89
CA ALA A 641 -16.30 25.53 14.68
C ALA A 641 -17.82 25.48 14.47
N ALA A 642 -18.33 24.50 13.73
CA ALA A 642 -19.77 24.33 13.50
C ALA A 642 -20.54 23.90 14.77
N THR A 643 -19.94 23.04 15.60
CA THR A 643 -20.56 22.49 16.80
C THR A 643 -20.42 23.43 18.02
N GLY A 644 -19.39 24.27 18.06
CA GLY A 644 -19.10 25.18 19.18
C GLY A 644 -18.80 24.44 20.48
N ALA A 645 -19.40 24.88 21.59
CA ALA A 645 -19.19 24.30 22.93
C ALA A 645 -19.61 22.82 23.06
N GLY A 646 -20.42 22.31 22.13
CA GLY A 646 -20.85 20.90 22.10
C GLY A 646 -19.85 19.94 21.42
N PHE A 647 -18.73 20.44 20.95
CA PHE A 647 -17.76 19.59 20.25
C PHE A 647 -17.17 18.48 21.15
N SER A 648 -17.18 17.26 20.65
CA SER A 648 -16.55 16.10 21.28
C SER A 648 -15.56 15.46 20.31
N ALA A 649 -14.30 15.36 20.70
CA ALA A 649 -13.27 14.67 19.90
C ALA A 649 -13.65 13.19 19.68
N LYS A 650 -14.15 12.52 20.73
CA LYS A 650 -14.66 11.14 20.66
C LYS A 650 -15.71 10.97 19.56
N THR A 651 -16.78 11.80 19.59
CA THR A 651 -17.86 11.74 18.59
C THR A 651 -17.35 12.04 17.17
N PHE A 652 -16.40 12.98 17.03
CA PHE A 652 -15.75 13.25 15.75
C PHE A 652 -15.02 12.01 15.23
N HIS A 653 -14.19 11.37 16.06
CA HIS A 653 -13.40 10.22 15.67
C HIS A 653 -14.26 9.01 15.29
N GLU A 654 -15.29 8.71 16.09
CA GLU A 654 -16.23 7.62 15.80
C GLU A 654 -16.95 7.83 14.46
N ARG A 655 -17.42 9.05 14.23
CA ARG A 655 -18.06 9.40 12.96
C ARG A 655 -17.08 9.32 11.79
N PHE A 656 -15.84 9.78 11.97
CA PHE A 656 -14.81 9.71 10.95
C PHE A 656 -14.48 8.26 10.58
N MET A 657 -14.20 7.41 11.57
CA MET A 657 -13.90 6.00 11.36
C MET A 657 -15.07 5.25 10.71
N GLY A 658 -16.30 5.62 11.04
CA GLY A 658 -17.53 5.07 10.44
C GLY A 658 -17.71 5.42 8.96
N MET A 659 -16.98 6.42 8.41
CA MET A 659 -16.96 6.66 6.97
C MET A 659 -16.22 5.56 6.21
N GLY A 660 -15.40 4.77 6.88
CA GLY A 660 -14.50 3.82 6.25
C GLY A 660 -13.30 4.51 5.58
N PRO A 661 -12.47 3.79 4.84
CA PRO A 661 -11.28 4.33 4.18
C PRO A 661 -11.65 5.14 2.92
N VAL A 662 -12.30 6.29 3.13
CA VAL A 662 -12.77 7.22 2.09
C VAL A 662 -12.04 8.55 2.22
N PRO A 663 -11.51 9.14 1.14
CA PRO A 663 -10.93 10.48 1.15
C PRO A 663 -11.92 11.52 1.67
N VAL A 664 -11.44 12.43 2.51
CA VAL A 664 -12.25 13.51 3.11
C VAL A 664 -13.01 14.32 2.05
N ALA A 665 -12.40 14.54 0.89
CA ALA A 665 -13.00 15.27 -0.21
C ALA A 665 -14.36 14.71 -0.67
N HIS A 666 -14.60 13.41 -0.53
CA HIS A 666 -15.85 12.79 -0.95
C HIS A 666 -16.99 12.95 0.04
N PHE A 667 -16.72 13.19 1.32
CA PHE A 667 -17.76 13.24 2.35
C PHE A 667 -17.77 14.53 3.20
N ARG A 668 -16.85 15.45 2.99
CA ARG A 668 -16.65 16.65 3.81
C ARG A 668 -17.97 17.42 4.08
N ASP A 669 -18.72 17.73 3.06
CA ASP A 669 -19.96 18.53 3.21
C ASP A 669 -21.04 17.78 3.98
N THR A 670 -21.23 16.48 3.67
CA THR A 670 -22.17 15.60 4.37
C THR A 670 -21.78 15.46 5.86
N PHE A 671 -20.47 15.34 6.12
CA PHE A 671 -19.94 15.24 7.49
C PHE A 671 -20.19 16.52 8.30
N LEU A 672 -19.88 17.68 7.70
CA LEU A 672 -20.05 18.98 8.36
C LEU A 672 -21.53 19.33 8.59
N ALA A 673 -22.44 18.98 7.67
CA ALA A 673 -23.87 19.13 7.86
C ALA A 673 -24.36 18.40 9.12
N ALA A 674 -23.76 17.24 9.43
CA ALA A 674 -24.07 16.48 10.64
C ALA A 674 -23.34 17.00 11.92
N CYS A 675 -22.39 17.94 11.80
CA CYS A 675 -21.75 18.62 12.94
C CYS A 675 -22.55 19.86 13.40
N THR A 676 -23.41 20.40 12.54
CA THR A 676 -24.25 21.57 12.89
C THR A 676 -25.37 21.12 13.82
N PRO A 677 -25.59 21.77 14.99
CA PRO A 677 -26.76 21.50 15.84
C PRO A 677 -28.07 21.70 15.06
N ALA A 678 -29.02 20.77 15.22
CA ALA A 678 -30.32 20.82 14.57
C ALA A 678 -31.16 22.01 15.10
#